data_21cec02a0fb4756f43693f7b1b66d413
#
_entry.id   21cec02a0fb4756f43693f7b1b66d413
#
_cell.length_a   1.000
_cell.length_b   1.000
_cell.length_c   1.000
_cell.angle_alpha   90.00
_cell.angle_beta   90.00
_cell.angle_gamma   90.00
#
_symmetry.space_group_name_H-M   'P 1'
#
loop_
_entity.id
_entity.type
_entity.pdbx_description
1 polymer ?
#
loop_
_entity_poly.entity_id
_entity_poly.type
_entity_poly.pdbx_seq_one_letter_code
_entity_poly.pdbx_strand_id
1 'polypeptide(L)'
;MDRRTFLQSVAVTAAGLDLLSNAEALQTPTPRARKTISHSPVSIEGCTLVSEFQNEGVSWKVYEDLRTRDGALIFVSSSGETISLTKSAELSMPEGTPYLGLELKDIGTTSADLLAERVLQNGDPEPEAVRTAAPPMASAEKNPRVWTTFVGTKEAYDVTPVYRGGGTRTYHPVQYFPQLHNAIEKGQTYDGLVGGWMPAVRKVITNEGDSYWEILVFGEVRPNKNKYIVHTWHRTARIENGKIAEVVYGSSYPAFPPGRQDPKPAEFYQALLRFAMYWEELLSDCAPASLPDNSWVHLSKHAFAKELMTRPAGLYPKYGAVDRDYAGSEYDGFQDIFTSAIYTNMEWGRLDTARLFINNYFSEYVDEKGMVDMRGPETAQYGMTLSLLARYFHYTSDGRLLLKHRAKIEATAKQLSEMHDEGLRLPKDNPAYGLIRGWSESDSCLSEHPALYWQAYYANGAFAARGFKDLAAVWKQLGQTQANSTMQALAEQWLKRSKTLQEQTARSVEANIQRDKTPPYIGIFPGTTLTFRESLETERPSPQQWPHRPYAELLQADILPAKLANLVIDCMRAHGATTIGVVANVWRFGPEGREILGFISYGYAQMLLRLDRIEEFLLFLYAHRYHAHTRGSWTAGEVTGITGDSGTYCVPAQQTIPLLVRWMLVLEDSDDEILYLSKGLPREWVGSGKPIQIEKAPTRWGKTSFSLRTNPESRSVVANVALAGTKLPRELHFKLRLPKQMIVERVTVNGKPATLAGVHGDTVVIPTAGARKFEIMGQIRS
;
A
#
# COMPACT_ATOMS: atom_id res chain seq x y z
N MET A 1 -1.71 -36.04 9.86
CA MET A 1 -2.87 -36.29 8.99
C MET A 1 -2.52 -37.33 7.94
N ASP A 2 -3.30 -38.39 7.83
CA ASP A 2 -3.02 -39.50 6.92
C ASP A 2 -3.35 -39.09 5.46
N ARG A 3 -2.57 -39.62 4.51
CA ARG A 3 -2.69 -39.37 3.07
C ARG A 3 -4.09 -39.67 2.48
N ARG A 4 -4.91 -40.49 3.18
CA ARG A 4 -6.29 -40.78 2.78
C ARG A 4 -7.28 -39.66 3.14
N THR A 5 -7.04 -38.93 4.22
CA THR A 5 -7.85 -37.78 4.62
C THR A 5 -7.61 -36.58 3.71
N PHE A 6 -6.38 -36.43 3.17
CA PHE A 6 -6.04 -35.41 2.20
C PHE A 6 -6.75 -35.59 0.85
N LEU A 7 -6.87 -36.85 0.38
CA LEU A 7 -7.56 -37.14 -0.90
C LEU A 7 -9.09 -37.04 -0.81
N GLN A 8 -9.67 -37.13 0.38
CA GLN A 8 -11.10 -36.93 0.59
C GLN A 8 -11.48 -35.43 0.66
N SER A 9 -10.59 -34.57 1.15
CA SER A 9 -10.80 -33.13 1.10
C SER A 9 -10.69 -32.53 -0.31
N VAL A 10 -9.87 -33.14 -1.20
CA VAL A 10 -9.77 -32.75 -2.61
C VAL A 10 -11.03 -33.11 -3.41
N ALA A 11 -11.78 -34.14 -2.98
CA ALA A 11 -13.04 -34.53 -3.63
C ALA A 11 -14.23 -33.60 -3.29
N VAL A 12 -14.18 -32.89 -2.17
CA VAL A 12 -15.21 -31.91 -1.78
C VAL A 12 -15.03 -30.59 -2.52
N THR A 13 -13.82 -30.24 -2.89
CA THR A 13 -13.53 -29.03 -3.69
C THR A 13 -13.98 -29.15 -5.15
N ALA A 14 -14.15 -30.37 -5.68
CA ALA A 14 -14.70 -30.58 -7.03
C ALA A 14 -16.21 -30.29 -7.12
N ALA A 15 -16.94 -30.39 -6.00
CA ALA A 15 -18.36 -30.03 -5.95
C ALA A 15 -18.60 -28.51 -5.83
N GLY A 16 -17.60 -27.73 -5.43
CA GLY A 16 -17.64 -26.26 -5.39
C GLY A 16 -17.52 -25.60 -6.76
N LEU A 17 -17.02 -26.32 -7.77
CA LEU A 17 -16.86 -25.78 -9.14
C LEU A 17 -18.17 -25.71 -9.95
N ASP A 18 -19.20 -26.46 -9.56
CA ASP A 18 -20.54 -26.35 -10.20
C ASP A 18 -21.35 -25.15 -9.72
N LEU A 19 -20.95 -24.47 -8.64
CA LEU A 19 -21.57 -23.22 -8.18
C LEU A 19 -21.13 -21.99 -8.99
N LEU A 20 -20.07 -22.11 -9.79
CA LEU A 20 -19.61 -21.03 -10.70
C LEU A 20 -20.49 -20.90 -11.97
N SER A 21 -21.40 -21.85 -12.24
CA SER A 21 -22.31 -21.80 -13.37
C SER A 21 -23.51 -20.86 -13.13
N ASN A 22 -23.75 -20.43 -11.90
CA ASN A 22 -24.81 -19.47 -11.53
C ASN A 22 -24.27 -18.07 -11.15
N ALA A 23 -23.00 -17.77 -11.45
CA ALA A 23 -22.60 -16.36 -11.51
C ALA A 23 -23.46 -15.73 -12.61
N GLU A 24 -24.44 -14.92 -12.23
CA GLU A 24 -25.13 -13.99 -13.15
C GLU A 24 -24.06 -13.45 -14.10
N ALA A 25 -24.23 -13.72 -15.39
CA ALA A 25 -23.31 -13.27 -16.41
C ALA A 25 -23.05 -11.79 -16.16
N LEU A 26 -21.88 -11.51 -15.60
CA LEU A 26 -21.35 -10.15 -15.53
C LEU A 26 -21.44 -9.66 -16.96
N GLN A 27 -22.36 -8.75 -17.23
CA GLN A 27 -22.45 -8.08 -18.50
C GLN A 27 -21.02 -7.70 -18.85
N THR A 28 -20.52 -8.26 -19.93
CA THR A 28 -19.24 -7.88 -20.50
C THR A 28 -19.23 -6.37 -20.54
N PRO A 29 -18.27 -5.69 -19.88
CA PRO A 29 -18.22 -4.24 -19.93
C PRO A 29 -18.23 -3.85 -21.38
N THR A 30 -19.15 -2.97 -21.76
CA THR A 30 -19.17 -2.35 -23.08
C THR A 30 -17.74 -1.92 -23.39
N PRO A 31 -17.16 -2.24 -24.56
CA PRO A 31 -15.78 -1.84 -24.87
C PRO A 31 -15.65 -0.34 -24.62
N ARG A 32 -14.96 0.02 -23.54
CA ARG A 32 -14.59 1.42 -23.31
C ARG A 32 -13.71 1.82 -24.47
N ALA A 33 -14.02 2.95 -25.11
CA ALA A 33 -13.18 3.52 -26.15
C ALA A 33 -11.71 3.49 -25.65
N ARG A 34 -10.83 2.81 -26.39
CA ARG A 34 -9.41 2.69 -26.07
C ARG A 34 -8.90 4.10 -25.75
N LYS A 35 -8.57 4.36 -24.50
CA LYS A 35 -7.84 5.57 -24.13
C LYS A 35 -6.46 5.39 -24.72
N THR A 36 -6.14 6.23 -25.66
CA THR A 36 -4.83 6.32 -26.29
C THR A 36 -3.77 6.48 -25.19
N ILE A 37 -2.78 5.58 -25.15
CA ILE A 37 -1.59 5.70 -24.31
C ILE A 37 -0.95 7.06 -24.64
N SER A 38 -0.56 7.83 -23.64
CA SER A 38 -0.07 9.21 -23.79
C SER A 38 1.07 9.28 -24.82
N HIS A 39 0.83 9.99 -25.91
CA HIS A 39 1.77 10.16 -27.01
C HIS A 39 2.54 11.48 -26.85
N SER A 40 3.60 11.47 -26.07
CA SER A 40 4.68 12.43 -26.31
C SER A 40 5.47 11.94 -27.53
N PRO A 41 5.83 12.80 -28.49
CA PRO A 41 6.67 12.37 -29.60
C PRO A 41 8.00 11.85 -29.06
N VAL A 42 8.23 10.55 -29.20
CA VAL A 42 9.46 9.89 -28.77
C VAL A 42 10.39 9.80 -29.96
N SER A 43 11.59 10.35 -29.82
CA SER A 43 12.62 10.23 -30.87
C SER A 43 13.17 8.81 -30.90
N ILE A 44 13.20 8.21 -32.08
CA ILE A 44 13.87 6.93 -32.36
C ILE A 44 15.28 7.12 -32.90
N GLU A 45 15.74 8.37 -33.04
CA GLU A 45 17.06 8.67 -33.54
C GLU A 45 18.16 8.10 -32.65
N GLY A 46 19.08 7.37 -33.21
CA GLY A 46 20.15 6.68 -32.47
C GLY A 46 19.71 5.39 -31.74
N CYS A 47 18.45 4.98 -31.86
CA CYS A 47 17.98 3.70 -31.32
C CYS A 47 18.23 2.54 -32.30
N THR A 48 18.44 1.36 -31.78
CA THR A 48 18.64 0.13 -32.57
C THR A 48 17.31 -0.54 -32.87
N LEU A 49 17.02 -0.84 -34.13
CA LEU A 49 15.88 -1.70 -34.49
C LEU A 49 16.18 -3.14 -34.05
N VAL A 50 15.39 -3.66 -33.11
CA VAL A 50 15.59 -4.99 -32.50
C VAL A 50 14.59 -6.03 -32.99
N SER A 51 13.43 -5.63 -33.50
CA SER A 51 12.42 -6.54 -34.02
C SER A 51 11.37 -5.85 -34.90
N GLU A 52 10.73 -6.64 -35.77
CA GLU A 52 9.51 -6.27 -36.50
C GLU A 52 8.50 -7.43 -36.42
N PHE A 53 7.22 -7.14 -36.31
CA PHE A 53 6.16 -8.15 -36.25
C PHE A 53 4.78 -7.58 -36.63
N GLN A 54 3.82 -8.48 -36.87
CA GLN A 54 2.41 -8.16 -37.05
C GLN A 54 1.63 -8.43 -35.76
N ASN A 55 0.79 -7.50 -35.34
CA ASN A 55 -0.16 -7.70 -34.24
C ASN A 55 -1.54 -7.19 -34.66
N GLU A 56 -2.54 -8.05 -34.68
CA GLU A 56 -3.92 -7.71 -35.08
C GLU A 56 -4.02 -6.96 -36.42
N GLY A 57 -3.22 -7.37 -37.40
CA GLY A 57 -3.18 -6.78 -38.73
C GLY A 57 -2.36 -5.48 -38.85
N VAL A 58 -1.80 -4.98 -37.76
CA VAL A 58 -0.95 -3.79 -37.73
C VAL A 58 0.52 -4.21 -37.66
N SER A 59 1.37 -3.61 -38.52
CA SER A 59 2.83 -3.83 -38.47
C SER A 59 3.44 -2.96 -37.39
N TRP A 60 4.33 -3.56 -36.60
CA TRP A 60 5.03 -2.90 -35.49
C TRP A 60 6.55 -3.05 -35.67
N LYS A 61 7.29 -1.97 -35.41
CA LYS A 61 8.73 -1.93 -35.27
C LYS A 61 9.10 -1.66 -33.84
N VAL A 62 10.11 -2.37 -33.33
CA VAL A 62 10.61 -2.20 -31.96
C VAL A 62 12.01 -1.65 -31.99
N TYR A 63 12.20 -0.52 -31.40
CA TYR A 63 13.49 0.15 -31.25
C TYR A 63 13.93 0.11 -29.80
N GLU A 64 15.21 -0.07 -29.57
CA GLU A 64 15.82 -0.04 -28.24
C GLU A 64 16.91 1.00 -28.18
N ASP A 65 16.83 1.92 -27.21
CA ASP A 65 17.90 2.84 -26.90
C ASP A 65 18.96 2.11 -26.08
N LEU A 66 20.08 1.80 -26.69
CA LEU A 66 21.22 1.10 -26.09
C LEU A 66 22.38 2.05 -25.77
N ARG A 67 22.25 3.35 -26.02
CA ARG A 67 23.29 4.35 -25.74
C ARG A 67 23.54 4.52 -24.24
N THR A 68 22.50 4.28 -23.46
CA THR A 68 22.57 4.26 -21.99
C THR A 68 22.00 2.97 -21.45
N ARG A 69 22.42 2.59 -20.25
CA ARG A 69 21.90 1.42 -19.56
C ARG A 69 20.40 1.50 -19.32
N ASP A 70 19.85 2.69 -19.13
CA ASP A 70 18.45 2.92 -18.79
C ASP A 70 17.61 3.44 -19.98
N GLY A 71 18.10 3.23 -21.22
CA GLY A 71 17.39 3.62 -22.43
C GLY A 71 16.07 2.85 -22.60
N ALA A 72 15.11 3.47 -23.31
CA ALA A 72 13.76 2.95 -23.46
C ALA A 72 13.62 1.87 -24.54
N LEU A 73 12.57 1.06 -24.44
CA LEU A 73 12.00 0.26 -25.53
C LEU A 73 10.85 1.03 -26.17
N ILE A 74 10.88 1.18 -27.50
CA ILE A 74 9.94 2.01 -28.24
C ILE A 74 9.28 1.15 -29.32
N PHE A 75 7.97 0.98 -29.22
CA PHE A 75 7.14 0.31 -30.21
C PHE A 75 6.51 1.37 -31.12
N VAL A 76 6.67 1.21 -32.43
CA VAL A 76 6.09 2.12 -33.43
C VAL A 76 5.25 1.31 -34.40
N SER A 77 3.97 1.65 -34.51
CA SER A 77 3.06 0.99 -35.43
C SER A 77 3.08 1.63 -36.83
N SER A 78 2.66 0.88 -37.83
CA SER A 78 2.46 1.41 -39.19
C SER A 78 1.34 2.46 -39.28
N SER A 79 0.45 2.55 -38.27
CA SER A 79 -0.57 3.57 -38.14
C SER A 79 -0.08 4.86 -37.44
N GLY A 80 1.17 4.90 -37.01
CA GLY A 80 1.77 6.06 -36.32
C GLY A 80 1.61 6.06 -34.79
N GLU A 81 1.02 5.00 -34.22
CA GLU A 81 0.96 4.82 -32.75
C GLU A 81 2.36 4.53 -32.21
N THR A 82 2.71 5.14 -31.08
CA THR A 82 4.01 4.94 -30.42
C THR A 82 3.79 4.61 -28.95
N ILE A 83 4.42 3.52 -28.47
CA ILE A 83 4.43 3.11 -27.07
C ILE A 83 5.88 3.08 -26.60
N SER A 84 6.21 3.90 -25.59
CA SER A 84 7.53 3.94 -25.00
C SER A 84 7.53 3.35 -23.60
N LEU A 85 8.36 2.34 -23.38
CA LEU A 85 8.53 1.67 -22.10
C LEU A 85 9.91 2.01 -21.53
N THR A 86 9.95 2.74 -20.45
CA THR A 86 11.19 3.02 -19.70
C THR A 86 11.81 1.74 -19.17
N LYS A 87 13.14 1.72 -19.01
CA LYS A 87 13.89 0.58 -18.49
C LYS A 87 14.83 0.99 -17.34
N SER A 88 14.49 2.02 -16.57
CA SER A 88 15.29 2.42 -15.41
C SER A 88 15.46 1.28 -14.42
N ALA A 89 16.64 1.19 -13.81
CA ALA A 89 16.95 0.21 -12.79
C ALA A 89 17.80 0.85 -11.69
N GLU A 90 17.56 0.45 -10.43
CA GLU A 90 18.28 0.91 -9.26
C GLU A 90 19.22 -0.17 -8.73
N LEU A 91 20.34 0.23 -8.15
CA LEU A 91 21.27 -0.69 -7.49
C LEU A 91 20.54 -1.43 -6.38
N SER A 92 20.39 -2.75 -6.54
CA SER A 92 19.57 -3.59 -5.65
C SER A 92 20.23 -3.87 -4.30
N MET A 93 21.58 -3.80 -4.26
CA MET A 93 22.38 -4.05 -3.08
C MET A 93 23.42 -2.92 -2.93
N PRO A 94 23.05 -1.80 -2.31
CA PRO A 94 24.00 -0.70 -2.10
C PRO A 94 25.17 -1.16 -1.22
N GLU A 95 26.35 -0.65 -1.52
CA GLU A 95 27.53 -0.88 -0.70
C GLU A 95 27.46 -0.05 0.60
N GLY A 96 27.85 -0.68 1.71
CA GLY A 96 27.95 -0.05 3.01
C GLY A 96 26.62 0.20 3.70
N THR A 97 26.67 0.37 4.99
CA THR A 97 25.50 0.68 5.84
C THR A 97 25.90 1.79 6.78
N PRO A 98 25.74 3.02 6.36
CA PRO A 98 26.24 4.15 7.13
C PRO A 98 25.51 4.37 8.45
N TYR A 99 24.29 3.83 8.65
CA TYR A 99 23.40 4.08 9.80
C TYR A 99 23.46 5.54 10.29
N LEU A 100 23.70 6.46 9.36
CA LEU A 100 23.86 7.90 9.62
C LEU A 100 24.99 8.20 10.65
N GLY A 101 26.01 7.37 10.69
CA GLY A 101 27.14 7.48 11.61
C GLY A 101 26.88 6.97 13.02
N LEU A 102 25.78 6.25 13.23
CA LEU A 102 25.48 5.56 14.50
C LEU A 102 26.00 4.12 14.46
N GLU A 103 26.37 3.61 15.62
CA GLU A 103 26.70 2.19 15.77
C GLU A 103 25.41 1.34 15.79
N LEU A 104 25.39 0.24 15.03
CA LEU A 104 24.25 -0.67 14.99
C LEU A 104 23.86 -1.20 16.38
N LYS A 105 24.88 -1.43 17.25
CA LYS A 105 24.67 -1.85 18.63
C LYS A 105 23.83 -0.82 19.41
N ASP A 106 24.13 0.47 19.26
CA ASP A 106 23.40 1.53 19.98
C ASP A 106 21.96 1.64 19.49
N ILE A 107 21.76 1.53 18.18
CA ILE A 107 20.41 1.48 17.57
C ILE A 107 19.62 0.31 18.15
N GLY A 108 20.21 -0.87 18.27
CA GLY A 108 19.55 -2.09 18.73
C GLY A 108 19.22 -2.09 20.24
N THR A 109 20.05 -1.42 21.06
CA THR A 109 19.89 -1.43 22.52
C THR A 109 19.10 -0.25 23.08
N THR A 110 19.01 0.86 22.34
CA THR A 110 18.24 2.05 22.74
C THR A 110 16.76 1.87 22.46
N SER A 111 15.87 2.31 23.36
CA SER A 111 14.42 2.31 23.10
C SER A 111 14.04 3.39 22.09
N ALA A 112 14.65 4.57 22.15
CA ALA A 112 14.36 5.67 21.23
C ALA A 112 14.72 5.34 19.77
N ASP A 113 14.00 5.95 18.83
CA ASP A 113 14.25 5.84 17.39
C ASP A 113 15.35 6.81 16.97
N LEU A 114 16.62 6.44 17.25
CA LEU A 114 17.80 7.28 16.99
C LEU A 114 17.95 7.66 15.52
N LEU A 115 17.57 6.80 14.60
CA LEU A 115 17.65 7.09 13.15
C LEU A 115 16.65 8.16 12.76
N ALA A 116 15.40 8.06 13.25
CA ALA A 116 14.38 9.09 13.02
C ALA A 116 14.80 10.45 13.61
N GLU A 117 15.33 10.46 14.83
CA GLU A 117 15.84 11.68 15.46
C GLU A 117 16.94 12.33 14.62
N ARG A 118 17.89 11.53 14.10
CA ARG A 118 19.00 12.03 13.29
C ARG A 118 18.52 12.63 11.97
N VAL A 119 17.56 12.00 11.29
CA VAL A 119 17.04 12.48 10.00
C VAL A 119 16.21 13.76 10.17
N LEU A 120 15.41 13.86 11.25
CA LEU A 120 14.47 14.97 11.45
C LEU A 120 15.10 16.23 12.06
N GLN A 121 16.39 16.23 12.39
CA GLN A 121 17.05 17.39 13.01
C GLN A 121 16.94 18.69 12.21
N ASN A 122 16.85 18.62 10.88
CA ASN A 122 16.90 19.77 9.98
C ASN A 122 15.54 20.12 9.32
N GLY A 123 14.45 19.49 9.71
CA GLY A 123 13.12 19.66 9.13
C GLY A 123 12.71 18.53 8.20
N ASP A 124 12.32 18.82 6.94
CA ASP A 124 11.95 17.80 5.98
C ASP A 124 13.10 16.79 5.81
N PRO A 125 12.84 15.49 5.88
CA PRO A 125 13.86 14.49 5.68
C PRO A 125 14.36 14.52 4.23
N GLU A 126 15.68 14.49 4.07
CA GLU A 126 16.29 14.35 2.75
C GLU A 126 16.10 12.90 2.25
N PRO A 127 15.49 12.67 1.08
CA PRO A 127 15.21 11.32 0.58
C PRO A 127 16.47 10.44 0.52
N GLU A 128 17.61 10.99 0.12
CA GLU A 128 18.86 10.23 0.02
C GLU A 128 19.44 9.87 1.40
N ALA A 129 19.30 10.73 2.40
CA ALA A 129 19.70 10.41 3.78
C ALA A 129 18.87 9.24 4.32
N VAL A 130 17.56 9.22 4.07
CA VAL A 130 16.71 8.10 4.45
C VAL A 130 17.07 6.84 3.66
N ARG A 131 17.27 6.97 2.35
CA ARG A 131 17.62 5.86 1.45
C ARG A 131 18.89 5.13 1.86
N THR A 132 19.85 5.84 2.42
CA THR A 132 21.15 5.31 2.84
C THR A 132 21.23 5.00 4.34
N ALA A 133 20.17 5.28 5.11
CA ALA A 133 20.16 5.10 6.56
C ALA A 133 20.18 3.63 7.00
N ALA A 134 19.68 2.71 6.17
CA ALA A 134 19.71 1.28 6.42
C ALA A 134 19.69 0.50 5.10
N PRO A 135 20.07 -0.79 5.08
CA PRO A 135 19.94 -1.64 3.91
C PRO A 135 18.47 -1.82 3.50
N PRO A 136 18.16 -1.98 2.21
CA PRO A 136 16.83 -2.36 1.77
C PRO A 136 16.54 -3.83 2.09
N MET A 137 15.25 -4.20 2.08
CA MET A 137 14.81 -5.59 2.22
C MET A 137 15.56 -6.51 1.25
N ALA A 138 15.92 -7.69 1.71
CA ALA A 138 16.65 -8.74 1.01
C ALA A 138 18.09 -8.39 0.60
N SER A 139 18.67 -7.28 1.08
CA SER A 139 20.05 -6.91 0.74
C SER A 139 21.10 -7.70 1.51
N ALA A 140 20.79 -8.22 2.70
CA ALA A 140 21.69 -9.07 3.49
C ALA A 140 21.93 -10.43 2.79
N GLU A 141 20.99 -10.90 2.03
CA GLU A 141 21.05 -12.18 1.34
C GLU A 141 21.82 -12.06 0.02
N LYS A 142 23.06 -12.51 -0.03
CA LYS A 142 23.89 -12.47 -1.23
C LYS A 142 23.68 -13.67 -2.16
N ASN A 143 22.90 -14.67 -1.75
CA ASN A 143 22.65 -15.87 -2.56
C ASN A 143 21.85 -15.52 -3.84
N PRO A 144 22.35 -15.84 -5.05
CA PRO A 144 21.64 -15.56 -6.30
C PRO A 144 20.31 -16.29 -6.45
N ARG A 145 20.03 -17.31 -5.63
CA ARG A 145 18.78 -18.06 -5.59
C ARG A 145 17.73 -17.49 -4.64
N VAL A 146 18.05 -16.42 -3.90
CA VAL A 146 17.04 -15.70 -3.11
C VAL A 146 16.13 -14.95 -4.08
N TRP A 147 14.83 -15.18 -3.96
CA TRP A 147 13.86 -14.42 -4.74
C TRP A 147 13.78 -12.97 -4.23
N THR A 148 13.64 -12.03 -5.14
CA THR A 148 13.54 -10.60 -4.81
C THR A 148 12.22 -10.00 -5.28
N THR A 149 11.52 -10.73 -6.15
CA THR A 149 10.22 -10.33 -6.70
C THR A 149 9.56 -11.54 -7.39
N PHE A 150 8.39 -11.33 -7.94
CA PHE A 150 7.68 -12.33 -8.71
C PHE A 150 6.94 -11.70 -9.89
N VAL A 151 6.62 -12.52 -10.87
CA VAL A 151 5.79 -12.20 -12.03
C VAL A 151 4.57 -13.12 -12.07
N GLY A 152 3.50 -12.66 -12.68
CA GLY A 152 2.25 -13.40 -12.77
C GLY A 152 1.23 -12.71 -13.67
N THR A 153 0.01 -13.18 -13.61
CA THR A 153 -1.16 -12.58 -14.27
C THR A 153 -2.35 -12.53 -13.31
N LYS A 154 -3.35 -11.74 -13.63
CA LYS A 154 -4.58 -11.68 -12.82
C LYS A 154 -5.33 -13.02 -12.79
N GLU A 155 -5.27 -13.79 -13.86
CA GLU A 155 -6.04 -15.03 -14.05
C GLU A 155 -5.36 -16.28 -13.49
N ALA A 156 -4.07 -16.20 -13.14
CA ALA A 156 -3.33 -17.32 -12.59
C ALA A 156 -3.59 -17.49 -11.09
N TYR A 157 -3.53 -18.75 -10.62
CA TYR A 157 -3.64 -19.10 -9.19
C TYR A 157 -2.30 -19.06 -8.46
N ASP A 158 -1.18 -18.99 -9.19
CA ASP A 158 0.17 -18.94 -8.63
C ASP A 158 0.97 -17.82 -9.32
N VAL A 159 2.10 -17.49 -8.73
CA VAL A 159 3.08 -16.53 -9.26
C VAL A 159 4.41 -17.24 -9.49
N THR A 160 5.23 -16.69 -10.36
CA THR A 160 6.58 -17.23 -10.59
C THR A 160 7.61 -16.32 -9.93
N PRO A 161 8.37 -16.79 -8.92
CA PRO A 161 9.44 -16.03 -8.30
C PRO A 161 10.54 -15.70 -9.30
N VAL A 162 11.09 -14.50 -9.18
CA VAL A 162 12.29 -14.07 -9.91
C VAL A 162 13.41 -13.89 -8.89
N TYR A 163 14.47 -14.64 -9.10
CA TYR A 163 15.62 -14.68 -8.22
C TYR A 163 16.59 -13.51 -8.49
N ARG A 164 17.46 -13.24 -7.55
CA ARG A 164 18.48 -12.18 -7.66
C ARG A 164 19.32 -12.32 -8.93
N GLY A 165 19.70 -13.52 -9.32
CA GLY A 165 20.43 -13.80 -10.55
C GLY A 165 19.59 -13.75 -11.84
N GLY A 166 18.35 -13.27 -11.78
CA GLY A 166 17.45 -13.15 -12.93
C GLY A 166 16.81 -14.46 -13.40
N GLY A 167 17.05 -15.57 -12.72
CA GLY A 167 16.40 -16.86 -13.00
C GLY A 167 15.00 -16.93 -12.42
N THR A 168 14.24 -17.95 -12.86
CA THR A 168 12.93 -18.32 -12.30
C THR A 168 12.93 -19.82 -11.96
N ARG A 169 11.78 -20.38 -11.55
CA ARG A 169 11.65 -21.85 -11.33
C ARG A 169 11.98 -22.66 -12.57
N THR A 170 11.77 -22.13 -13.77
CA THR A 170 11.88 -22.84 -15.05
C THR A 170 12.92 -22.28 -16.00
N TYR A 171 13.57 -21.18 -15.65
CA TYR A 171 14.56 -20.50 -16.48
C TYR A 171 15.80 -20.15 -15.67
N HIS A 172 16.95 -20.56 -16.17
CA HIS A 172 18.25 -20.29 -15.54
C HIS A 172 19.19 -19.66 -16.57
N PRO A 173 19.36 -18.33 -16.58
CA PRO A 173 20.14 -17.64 -17.61
C PRO A 173 21.60 -18.10 -17.68
N VAL A 174 22.18 -18.52 -16.57
CA VAL A 174 23.55 -19.08 -16.52
C VAL A 174 23.75 -20.36 -17.33
N GLN A 175 22.68 -21.09 -17.64
CA GLN A 175 22.74 -22.27 -18.50
C GLN A 175 22.98 -21.92 -19.98
N TYR A 176 22.61 -20.70 -20.36
CA TYR A 176 22.83 -20.19 -21.73
C TYR A 176 24.15 -19.43 -21.83
N PHE A 177 24.52 -18.75 -20.76
CA PHE A 177 25.69 -17.88 -20.67
C PHE A 177 26.47 -18.23 -19.40
N PRO A 178 27.35 -19.24 -19.41
CA PRO A 178 28.11 -19.63 -18.24
C PRO A 178 28.92 -18.47 -17.60
N GLN A 179 29.41 -17.54 -18.41
CA GLN A 179 30.14 -16.34 -17.95
C GLN A 179 29.29 -15.40 -17.10
N LEU A 180 27.96 -15.46 -17.22
CA LEU A 180 27.04 -14.68 -16.38
C LEU A 180 27.16 -15.07 -14.89
N HIS A 181 27.57 -16.31 -14.58
CA HIS A 181 27.79 -16.74 -13.20
C HIS A 181 28.84 -15.86 -12.49
N ASN A 182 29.99 -15.62 -13.14
CA ASN A 182 31.01 -14.73 -12.61
C ASN A 182 30.54 -13.28 -12.48
N ALA A 183 29.72 -12.80 -13.44
CA ALA A 183 29.17 -11.46 -13.35
C ALA A 183 28.19 -11.31 -12.17
N ILE A 184 27.38 -12.31 -11.88
CA ILE A 184 26.48 -12.32 -10.70
C ILE A 184 27.28 -12.31 -9.39
N GLU A 185 28.39 -13.01 -9.32
CA GLU A 185 29.21 -13.07 -8.10
C GLU A 185 30.04 -11.81 -7.86
N LYS A 186 30.57 -11.21 -8.93
CA LYS A 186 31.54 -10.11 -8.84
C LYS A 186 30.96 -8.74 -9.20
N GLY A 187 29.92 -8.71 -10.05
CA GLY A 187 29.31 -7.50 -10.54
C GLY A 187 28.28 -6.92 -9.58
N GLN A 188 27.85 -5.70 -9.92
CA GLN A 188 26.72 -5.05 -9.25
C GLN A 188 25.42 -5.46 -9.96
N THR A 189 24.38 -5.71 -9.18
CA THR A 189 23.03 -6.01 -9.68
C THR A 189 22.13 -4.82 -9.50
N TYR A 190 21.41 -4.47 -10.58
CA TYR A 190 20.38 -3.43 -10.59
C TYR A 190 19.05 -4.07 -10.94
N ASP A 191 18.02 -3.68 -10.24
CA ASP A 191 16.66 -4.13 -10.45
C ASP A 191 15.78 -2.99 -10.95
N GLY A 192 14.83 -3.31 -11.83
CA GLY A 192 13.88 -2.34 -12.35
C GLY A 192 12.61 -3.01 -12.86
N LEU A 193 11.66 -2.16 -13.20
CA LEU A 193 10.37 -2.55 -13.75
C LEU A 193 10.20 -1.90 -15.12
N VAL A 194 9.73 -2.65 -16.10
CA VAL A 194 9.43 -2.10 -17.43
C VAL A 194 8.30 -1.08 -17.31
N GLY A 195 8.43 0.06 -17.97
CA GLY A 195 7.50 1.19 -17.82
C GLY A 195 7.50 1.84 -16.43
N GLY A 196 8.48 1.46 -15.58
CA GLY A 196 8.62 1.96 -14.20
C GLY A 196 7.65 1.34 -13.18
N TRP A 197 6.65 0.56 -13.63
CA TRP A 197 5.62 0.03 -12.73
C TRP A 197 5.03 -1.33 -13.14
N MET A 198 5.12 -1.72 -14.40
CA MET A 198 4.54 -2.96 -14.89
C MET A 198 5.23 -4.16 -14.23
N PRO A 199 4.53 -5.27 -13.94
CA PRO A 199 5.13 -6.44 -13.32
C PRO A 199 5.97 -7.26 -14.34
N ALA A 200 6.79 -6.58 -15.12
CA ALA A 200 7.85 -7.10 -15.96
C ALA A 200 9.19 -6.69 -15.35
N VAL A 201 9.94 -7.67 -14.88
CA VAL A 201 11.15 -7.46 -14.10
C VAL A 201 12.35 -7.32 -15.04
N ARG A 202 13.14 -6.28 -14.80
CA ARG A 202 14.42 -6.05 -15.44
C ARG A 202 15.54 -6.24 -14.43
N LYS A 203 16.49 -7.11 -14.72
CA LYS A 203 17.75 -7.25 -13.98
C LYS A 203 18.89 -6.77 -14.87
N VAL A 204 19.76 -5.96 -14.33
CA VAL A 204 21.01 -5.58 -14.99
C VAL A 204 22.17 -6.01 -14.10
N ILE A 205 23.11 -6.74 -14.68
CA ILE A 205 24.28 -7.23 -13.96
C ILE A 205 25.50 -6.68 -14.71
N THR A 206 26.28 -5.85 -14.00
CA THR A 206 27.48 -5.25 -14.59
C THR A 206 28.54 -6.31 -14.81
N ASN A 207 29.37 -6.09 -15.84
CA ASN A 207 30.51 -6.88 -16.17
C ASN A 207 31.75 -5.97 -16.23
N GLU A 208 32.89 -6.49 -16.61
CA GLU A 208 34.09 -5.69 -16.82
C GLU A 208 33.94 -4.69 -17.95
N GLY A 209 34.43 -3.46 -17.76
CA GLY A 209 34.31 -2.35 -18.72
C GLY A 209 32.88 -1.85 -18.89
N ASP A 210 32.55 -1.40 -20.11
CA ASP A 210 31.23 -0.84 -20.45
C ASP A 210 30.20 -1.93 -20.88
N SER A 211 30.45 -3.19 -20.52
CA SER A 211 29.54 -4.28 -20.82
C SER A 211 28.64 -4.62 -19.63
N TYR A 212 27.43 -5.09 -19.92
CA TYR A 212 26.49 -5.56 -18.91
C TYR A 212 25.54 -6.63 -19.47
N TRP A 213 25.00 -7.41 -18.57
CA TRP A 213 23.92 -8.36 -18.86
C TRP A 213 22.58 -7.72 -18.51
N GLU A 214 21.60 -7.88 -19.41
CA GLU A 214 20.22 -7.51 -19.15
C GLU A 214 19.32 -8.73 -19.23
N ILE A 215 18.49 -8.94 -18.20
CA ILE A 215 17.52 -10.02 -18.14
C ILE A 215 16.13 -9.37 -17.96
N LEU A 216 15.21 -9.66 -18.90
CA LEU A 216 13.81 -9.26 -18.81
C LEU A 216 12.95 -10.50 -18.59
N VAL A 217 12.01 -10.42 -17.62
CA VAL A 217 11.09 -11.51 -17.28
C VAL A 217 9.69 -10.93 -17.06
N PHE A 218 8.68 -11.55 -17.69
CA PHE A 218 7.27 -11.18 -17.45
C PHE A 218 6.33 -12.38 -17.65
N GLY A 219 5.12 -12.31 -17.07
CA GLY A 219 4.09 -13.32 -17.23
C GLY A 219 3.30 -13.15 -18.52
N GLU A 220 2.93 -14.24 -19.17
CA GLU A 220 2.04 -14.25 -20.34
C GLU A 220 0.61 -13.86 -19.92
N VAL A 221 0.05 -12.87 -20.60
CA VAL A 221 -1.29 -12.34 -20.29
C VAL A 221 -2.43 -13.00 -21.08
N ARG A 222 -2.10 -13.91 -22.01
CA ARG A 222 -3.12 -14.70 -22.70
C ARG A 222 -3.68 -15.76 -21.76
N PRO A 223 -5.00 -16.03 -21.80
CA PRO A 223 -5.58 -17.12 -21.05
C PRO A 223 -4.86 -18.44 -21.30
N ASN A 224 -4.41 -19.09 -20.27
CA ASN A 224 -3.80 -20.41 -20.31
C ASN A 224 -4.80 -21.45 -19.80
N LYS A 225 -4.79 -22.67 -20.38
CA LYS A 225 -5.59 -23.79 -19.86
C LYS A 225 -5.20 -24.18 -18.44
N ASN A 226 -3.91 -24.05 -18.11
CA ASN A 226 -3.40 -24.30 -16.76
C ASN A 226 -3.27 -22.99 -16.00
N LYS A 227 -4.18 -22.74 -15.07
CA LYS A 227 -4.21 -21.52 -14.24
C LYS A 227 -3.22 -21.58 -13.07
N TYR A 228 -2.66 -22.74 -12.74
CA TYR A 228 -1.72 -22.93 -11.63
C TYR A 228 -0.26 -22.67 -12.00
N ILE A 229 0.04 -22.56 -13.29
CA ILE A 229 1.39 -22.28 -13.78
C ILE A 229 1.39 -21.01 -14.59
N VAL A 230 2.19 -20.04 -14.17
CA VAL A 230 2.40 -18.81 -14.94
C VAL A 230 3.36 -19.13 -16.08
N HIS A 231 2.89 -19.01 -17.30
CA HIS A 231 3.77 -19.01 -18.47
C HIS A 231 4.58 -17.72 -18.49
N THR A 232 5.91 -17.82 -18.49
CA THR A 232 6.81 -16.66 -18.43
C THR A 232 7.59 -16.50 -19.72
N TRP A 233 7.85 -15.26 -20.10
CA TRP A 233 8.73 -14.86 -21.19
C TRP A 233 10.03 -14.31 -20.63
N HIS A 234 11.13 -14.64 -21.30
CA HIS A 234 12.48 -14.27 -20.89
C HIS A 234 13.28 -13.73 -22.07
N ARG A 235 14.10 -12.73 -21.81
CA ARG A 235 15.18 -12.27 -22.69
C ARG A 235 16.43 -12.09 -21.86
N THR A 236 17.52 -12.73 -22.22
CA THR A 236 18.86 -12.44 -21.65
C THR A 236 19.75 -11.94 -22.76
N ALA A 237 20.30 -10.75 -22.60
CA ALA A 237 21.18 -10.11 -23.58
C ALA A 237 22.47 -9.62 -22.91
N ARG A 238 23.59 -9.76 -23.62
CA ARG A 238 24.85 -9.09 -23.29
C ARG A 238 24.96 -7.86 -24.16
N ILE A 239 25.12 -6.71 -23.54
CA ILE A 239 25.27 -5.43 -24.21
C ILE A 239 26.72 -4.96 -24.06
N GLU A 240 27.33 -4.56 -25.17
CA GLU A 240 28.68 -4.04 -25.23
C GLU A 240 28.73 -2.83 -26.17
N ASN A 241 29.32 -1.75 -25.74
CA ASN A 241 29.47 -0.52 -26.55
C ASN A 241 28.17 -0.07 -27.23
N GLY A 242 27.04 -0.14 -26.49
CA GLY A 242 25.74 0.27 -27.00
C GLY A 242 25.14 -0.67 -28.07
N LYS A 243 25.59 -1.92 -28.15
CA LYS A 243 25.08 -2.93 -29.09
C LYS A 243 24.80 -4.26 -28.38
N ILE A 244 23.81 -4.97 -28.86
CA ILE A 244 23.55 -6.34 -28.44
C ILE A 244 24.62 -7.25 -29.03
N ALA A 245 25.53 -7.76 -28.19
CA ALA A 245 26.58 -8.68 -28.60
C ALA A 245 26.06 -10.12 -28.67
N GLU A 246 25.25 -10.51 -27.68
CA GLU A 246 24.64 -11.85 -27.59
C GLU A 246 23.24 -11.72 -27.02
N VAL A 247 22.30 -12.53 -27.46
CA VAL A 247 20.93 -12.55 -26.93
C VAL A 247 20.28 -13.92 -27.06
N VAL A 248 19.54 -14.30 -26.03
CA VAL A 248 18.65 -15.47 -26.03
C VAL A 248 17.26 -15.04 -25.60
N TYR A 249 16.27 -15.52 -26.32
CA TYR A 249 14.86 -15.41 -25.97
C TYR A 249 14.36 -16.78 -25.49
N GLY A 250 13.50 -16.81 -24.49
CA GLY A 250 12.94 -18.02 -23.95
C GLY A 250 11.50 -17.84 -23.48
N SER A 251 10.79 -18.94 -23.39
CA SER A 251 9.51 -19.01 -22.68
C SER A 251 9.47 -20.28 -21.84
N SER A 252 8.76 -20.22 -20.70
CA SER A 252 8.54 -21.40 -19.87
C SER A 252 7.44 -22.28 -20.48
N TYR A 253 7.49 -23.57 -20.14
CA TYR A 253 6.51 -24.55 -20.62
C TYR A 253 5.53 -24.92 -19.51
N PRO A 254 4.24 -24.69 -19.71
CA PRO A 254 3.22 -25.21 -18.79
C PRO A 254 2.82 -26.67 -19.04
N ALA A 255 3.39 -27.32 -20.09
CA ALA A 255 3.00 -28.67 -20.50
C ALA A 255 4.14 -29.71 -20.34
N PHE A 256 3.75 -30.95 -20.04
CA PHE A 256 4.65 -32.10 -20.03
C PHE A 256 4.31 -33.05 -21.19
N PRO A 257 5.28 -33.61 -21.92
CA PRO A 257 6.72 -33.36 -21.80
C PRO A 257 7.09 -31.97 -22.30
N PRO A 258 8.09 -31.34 -21.67
CA PRO A 258 8.52 -30.00 -22.05
C PRO A 258 9.19 -30.07 -23.43
N GLY A 259 8.50 -29.56 -24.43
CA GLY A 259 9.12 -29.34 -25.76
C GLY A 259 9.66 -27.92 -25.80
N ARG A 260 10.97 -27.74 -25.64
CA ARG A 260 11.58 -26.42 -25.68
C ARG A 260 11.59 -25.90 -27.14
N GLN A 261 10.92 -24.83 -27.37
CA GLN A 261 11.09 -24.02 -28.59
C GLN A 261 11.61 -22.65 -28.16
N ASP A 262 12.80 -22.31 -28.63
CA ASP A 262 13.30 -20.95 -28.40
C ASP A 262 12.50 -19.99 -29.27
N PRO A 263 11.74 -19.03 -28.67
CA PRO A 263 10.92 -18.13 -29.44
C PRO A 263 11.79 -17.17 -30.27
N LYS A 264 11.25 -16.75 -31.41
CA LYS A 264 11.88 -15.71 -32.21
C LYS A 264 11.78 -14.34 -31.52
N PRO A 265 12.68 -13.39 -31.80
CA PRO A 265 12.58 -12.04 -31.24
C PRO A 265 11.20 -11.41 -31.43
N ALA A 266 10.59 -11.60 -32.61
CA ALA A 266 9.26 -11.11 -32.92
C ALA A 266 8.17 -11.61 -31.97
N GLU A 267 8.21 -12.87 -31.57
CA GLU A 267 7.25 -13.49 -30.65
C GLU A 267 7.39 -12.91 -29.24
N PHE A 268 8.63 -12.71 -28.78
CA PHE A 268 8.92 -12.10 -27.48
C PHE A 268 8.39 -10.67 -27.42
N TYR A 269 8.73 -9.82 -28.41
CA TYR A 269 8.30 -8.42 -28.40
C TYR A 269 6.80 -8.25 -28.67
N GLN A 270 6.18 -9.15 -29.44
CA GLN A 270 4.72 -9.20 -29.58
C GLN A 270 4.05 -9.54 -28.24
N ALA A 271 4.61 -10.50 -27.49
CA ALA A 271 4.10 -10.83 -26.15
C ALA A 271 4.27 -9.65 -25.18
N LEU A 272 5.41 -8.94 -25.24
CA LEU A 272 5.68 -7.77 -24.39
C LEU A 272 4.75 -6.60 -24.73
N LEU A 273 4.44 -6.37 -26.01
CA LEU A 273 3.46 -5.36 -26.42
C LEU A 273 2.07 -5.66 -25.83
N ARG A 274 1.60 -6.91 -26.00
CA ARG A 274 0.31 -7.35 -25.43
C ARG A 274 0.30 -7.20 -23.91
N PHE A 275 1.38 -7.56 -23.25
CA PHE A 275 1.55 -7.41 -21.81
C PHE A 275 1.43 -5.94 -21.38
N ALA A 276 2.12 -5.02 -22.05
CA ALA A 276 2.06 -3.60 -21.74
C ALA A 276 0.63 -3.04 -21.93
N MET A 277 -0.01 -3.35 -23.06
CA MET A 277 -1.38 -2.91 -23.33
C MET A 277 -2.38 -3.47 -22.30
N TYR A 278 -2.24 -4.74 -21.91
CA TYR A 278 -3.09 -5.40 -20.91
C TYR A 278 -3.03 -4.71 -19.55
N TRP A 279 -1.81 -4.44 -19.04
CA TRP A 279 -1.66 -3.83 -17.72
C TRP A 279 -2.09 -2.35 -17.71
N GLU A 280 -1.86 -1.59 -18.79
CA GLU A 280 -2.38 -0.22 -18.90
C GLU A 280 -3.92 -0.20 -18.93
N GLU A 281 -4.56 -1.11 -19.63
CA GLU A 281 -6.01 -1.22 -19.66
C GLU A 281 -6.56 -1.62 -18.28
N LEU A 282 -5.94 -2.63 -17.66
CA LEU A 282 -6.39 -3.19 -16.38
C LEU A 282 -6.35 -2.17 -15.21
N LEU A 283 -5.40 -1.22 -15.26
CA LEU A 283 -5.25 -0.17 -14.25
C LEU A 283 -5.71 1.22 -14.72
N SER A 284 -6.44 1.29 -15.83
CA SER A 284 -6.93 2.56 -16.41
C SER A 284 -8.02 3.24 -15.56
N ASP A 285 -8.59 2.53 -14.60
CA ASP A 285 -9.59 3.02 -13.64
C ASP A 285 -8.98 3.77 -12.45
N CYS A 286 -7.66 3.66 -12.23
CA CYS A 286 -6.96 4.46 -11.21
C CYS A 286 -7.11 5.96 -11.47
N ALA A 287 -7.33 6.74 -10.42
CA ALA A 287 -7.32 8.20 -10.49
C ALA A 287 -5.99 8.71 -11.07
N PRO A 288 -5.98 9.45 -12.20
CA PRO A 288 -4.75 9.95 -12.77
C PRO A 288 -4.05 10.92 -11.83
N ALA A 289 -2.75 10.73 -11.63
CA ALA A 289 -1.91 11.62 -10.84
C ALA A 289 -0.57 11.86 -11.54
N SER A 290 0.04 13.02 -11.28
CA SER A 290 1.38 13.37 -11.75
C SER A 290 2.09 14.15 -10.65
N LEU A 291 3.35 13.78 -10.40
CA LEU A 291 4.21 14.33 -9.37
C LEU A 291 5.56 14.73 -9.96
N PRO A 292 6.31 15.64 -9.35
CA PRO A 292 7.69 15.96 -9.75
C PRO A 292 8.60 14.73 -9.82
N ASP A 293 8.37 13.76 -8.92
CA ASP A 293 8.91 12.40 -8.99
C ASP A 293 7.76 11.41 -9.22
N ASN A 294 7.51 11.05 -10.48
CA ASN A 294 6.46 10.13 -10.86
C ASN A 294 6.70 8.68 -10.40
N SER A 295 7.88 8.35 -9.89
CA SER A 295 8.14 7.00 -9.36
C SER A 295 7.18 6.63 -8.22
N TRP A 296 6.66 7.59 -7.48
CA TRP A 296 5.66 7.38 -6.43
C TRP A 296 4.28 6.96 -6.98
N VAL A 297 3.87 7.55 -8.11
CA VAL A 297 2.65 7.13 -8.82
C VAL A 297 2.85 5.75 -9.43
N HIS A 298 4.04 5.49 -9.98
CA HIS A 298 4.42 4.18 -10.51
C HIS A 298 4.40 3.09 -9.43
N LEU A 299 4.93 3.36 -8.23
CA LEU A 299 4.85 2.45 -7.09
C LEU A 299 3.41 2.14 -6.69
N SER A 300 2.53 3.14 -6.73
CA SER A 300 1.10 2.94 -6.45
C SER A 300 0.44 2.03 -7.48
N LYS A 301 0.72 2.23 -8.78
CA LYS A 301 0.25 1.31 -9.83
C LYS A 301 0.83 -0.09 -9.69
N HIS A 302 2.13 -0.20 -9.36
CA HIS A 302 2.80 -1.48 -9.15
C HIS A 302 2.18 -2.26 -7.99
N ALA A 303 1.78 -1.59 -6.92
CA ALA A 303 1.10 -2.21 -5.79
C ALA A 303 -0.23 -2.89 -6.22
N PHE A 304 -1.02 -2.21 -7.06
CA PHE A 304 -2.24 -2.81 -7.62
C PHE A 304 -1.94 -3.99 -8.56
N ALA A 305 -0.89 -3.90 -9.36
CA ALA A 305 -0.46 -5.02 -10.19
C ALA A 305 -0.05 -6.23 -9.36
N LYS A 306 0.73 -6.01 -8.29
CA LYS A 306 1.12 -7.06 -7.33
C LYS A 306 -0.09 -7.70 -6.65
N GLU A 307 -1.02 -6.89 -6.16
CA GLU A 307 -2.27 -7.37 -5.57
C GLU A 307 -3.07 -8.24 -6.54
N LEU A 308 -3.23 -7.80 -7.80
CA LEU A 308 -3.97 -8.54 -8.82
C LEU A 308 -3.32 -9.89 -9.15
N MET A 309 -2.00 -9.99 -9.15
CA MET A 309 -1.28 -11.24 -9.40
C MET A 309 -1.40 -12.24 -8.25
N THR A 310 -1.58 -11.77 -7.02
CA THR A 310 -1.66 -12.63 -5.83
C THR A 310 -3.08 -13.04 -5.46
N ARG A 311 -4.06 -12.70 -6.28
CA ARG A 311 -5.45 -13.09 -6.11
C ARG A 311 -5.81 -14.25 -7.03
N PRO A 312 -6.19 -15.42 -6.50
CA PRO A 312 -6.69 -16.51 -7.33
C PRO A 312 -7.85 -16.04 -8.21
N ALA A 313 -7.68 -16.13 -9.52
CA ALA A 313 -8.64 -15.68 -10.52
C ALA A 313 -9.13 -14.22 -10.35
N GLY A 314 -8.39 -13.38 -9.63
CA GLY A 314 -8.76 -11.99 -9.36
C GLY A 314 -9.95 -11.78 -8.43
N LEU A 315 -10.37 -12.81 -7.68
CA LEU A 315 -11.59 -12.77 -6.85
C LEU A 315 -11.35 -12.18 -5.47
N TYR A 316 -10.25 -12.56 -4.82
CA TYR A 316 -9.88 -12.08 -3.48
C TYR A 316 -8.36 -12.08 -3.30
N PRO A 317 -7.83 -11.17 -2.46
CA PRO A 317 -6.39 -11.13 -2.22
C PRO A 317 -5.94 -12.32 -1.38
N LYS A 318 -4.77 -12.87 -1.67
CA LYS A 318 -3.99 -13.67 -0.73
C LYS A 318 -3.14 -12.75 0.14
N TYR A 319 -2.82 -13.21 1.34
CA TYR A 319 -1.96 -12.47 2.24
C TYR A 319 -0.55 -12.32 1.67
N GLY A 320 0.02 -13.41 1.18
CA GLY A 320 1.38 -13.45 0.64
C GLY A 320 1.47 -14.11 -0.74
N ALA A 321 2.69 -14.32 -1.17
CA ALA A 321 3.04 -15.02 -2.40
C ALA A 321 4.35 -15.78 -2.21
N VAL A 322 4.59 -16.81 -3.02
CA VAL A 322 5.82 -17.61 -3.12
C VAL A 322 6.10 -18.47 -1.88
N ASP A 323 6.26 -17.87 -0.72
CA ASP A 323 6.67 -18.49 0.54
C ASP A 323 5.62 -18.38 1.65
N ARG A 324 4.56 -17.62 1.40
CA ARG A 324 3.44 -17.46 2.32
C ARG A 324 2.12 -17.91 1.74
N ASP A 325 2.10 -19.12 1.31
CA ASP A 325 0.89 -19.81 0.93
C ASP A 325 0.48 -20.73 2.08
N TYR A 326 0.30 -20.18 3.25
CA TYR A 326 -0.01 -20.82 4.52
C TYR A 326 -0.65 -22.21 4.36
N ALA A 327 0.18 -23.27 4.21
CA ALA A 327 -0.22 -24.65 3.99
C ALA A 327 -1.16 -24.89 2.78
N GLY A 328 -1.22 -23.99 1.83
CA GLY A 328 -2.08 -24.10 0.65
C GLY A 328 -3.54 -23.77 0.91
N SER A 329 -3.88 -23.21 2.05
CA SER A 329 -5.25 -22.74 2.34
C SER A 329 -5.42 -21.29 1.86
N GLU A 330 -6.42 -21.07 1.02
CA GLU A 330 -6.83 -19.73 0.59
C GLU A 330 -7.53 -18.95 1.71
N TYR A 331 -7.93 -19.66 2.77
CA TYR A 331 -8.59 -19.14 3.95
C TYR A 331 -7.63 -18.87 5.12
N ASP A 332 -6.35 -19.18 4.93
CA ASP A 332 -5.32 -18.92 5.93
C ASP A 332 -4.71 -17.54 5.68
N GLY A 333 -5.02 -16.61 6.53
CA GLY A 333 -4.55 -15.24 6.45
C GLY A 333 -5.18 -14.35 7.49
N PHE A 334 -4.93 -13.08 7.36
CA PHE A 334 -5.36 -12.04 8.30
C PHE A 334 -6.50 -11.21 7.68
N GLN A 335 -7.40 -10.74 8.51
CA GLN A 335 -8.54 -9.91 8.09
C GLN A 335 -8.09 -8.61 7.41
N ASP A 336 -6.94 -8.07 7.76
CA ASP A 336 -6.36 -6.85 7.21
C ASP A 336 -6.02 -6.93 5.71
N ILE A 337 -5.94 -8.13 5.12
CA ILE A 337 -5.85 -8.28 3.65
C ILE A 337 -7.03 -7.57 2.97
N PHE A 338 -8.24 -7.84 3.45
CA PHE A 338 -9.45 -7.25 2.90
C PHE A 338 -9.53 -5.77 3.22
N THR A 339 -9.32 -5.39 4.48
CA THR A 339 -9.46 -4.00 4.89
C THR A 339 -8.47 -3.09 4.17
N SER A 340 -7.19 -3.48 4.03
CA SER A 340 -6.20 -2.70 3.29
C SER A 340 -6.48 -2.65 1.80
N ALA A 341 -6.84 -3.78 1.18
CA ALA A 341 -7.14 -3.86 -0.24
C ALA A 341 -8.42 -3.07 -0.60
N ILE A 342 -9.49 -3.20 0.17
CA ILE A 342 -10.72 -2.42 -0.02
C ILE A 342 -10.43 -0.93 0.08
N TYR A 343 -9.70 -0.51 1.14
CA TYR A 343 -9.39 0.88 1.39
C TYR A 343 -8.59 1.48 0.24
N THR A 344 -7.51 0.84 -0.14
CA THR A 344 -6.59 1.34 -1.18
C THR A 344 -7.27 1.45 -2.54
N ASN A 345 -8.05 0.42 -2.94
CA ASN A 345 -8.78 0.44 -4.19
C ASN A 345 -9.85 1.55 -4.20
N MET A 346 -10.55 1.79 -3.09
CA MET A 346 -11.51 2.91 -2.98
C MET A 346 -10.80 4.26 -3.13
N GLU A 347 -9.70 4.48 -2.41
CA GLU A 347 -8.97 5.76 -2.43
C GLU A 347 -8.47 6.13 -3.83
N TRP A 348 -8.10 5.16 -4.65
CA TRP A 348 -7.65 5.38 -6.03
C TRP A 348 -8.75 5.30 -7.09
N GLY A 349 -10.03 5.14 -6.68
CA GLY A 349 -11.17 5.16 -7.58
C GLY A 349 -11.48 3.82 -8.26
N ARG A 350 -10.82 2.74 -7.86
CA ARG A 350 -11.05 1.37 -8.33
C ARG A 350 -12.26 0.76 -7.63
N LEU A 351 -13.40 1.43 -7.77
CA LEU A 351 -14.60 1.15 -7.00
C LEU A 351 -15.25 -0.19 -7.34
N ASP A 352 -15.13 -0.65 -8.60
CA ASP A 352 -15.62 -1.97 -9.00
C ASP A 352 -14.79 -3.09 -8.36
N THR A 353 -13.48 -2.91 -8.23
CA THR A 353 -12.59 -3.83 -7.51
C THR A 353 -12.94 -3.86 -6.02
N ALA A 354 -13.11 -2.70 -5.39
CA ALA A 354 -13.53 -2.62 -3.99
C ALA A 354 -14.90 -3.29 -3.77
N ARG A 355 -15.86 -3.08 -4.67
CA ARG A 355 -17.18 -3.75 -4.65
C ARG A 355 -17.03 -5.28 -4.70
N LEU A 356 -16.18 -5.77 -5.58
CA LEU A 356 -15.92 -7.21 -5.71
C LEU A 356 -15.36 -7.78 -4.40
N PHE A 357 -14.39 -7.10 -3.77
CA PHE A 357 -13.78 -7.54 -2.52
C PHE A 357 -14.77 -7.54 -1.37
N ILE A 358 -15.55 -6.49 -1.20
CA ILE A 358 -16.60 -6.43 -0.18
C ILE A 358 -17.61 -7.57 -0.38
N ASN A 359 -18.05 -7.79 -1.65
CA ASN A 359 -18.98 -8.87 -1.93
C ASN A 359 -18.40 -10.23 -1.54
N ASN A 360 -17.16 -10.52 -1.94
CA ASN A 360 -16.53 -11.81 -1.63
C ASN A 360 -16.24 -11.97 -0.14
N TYR A 361 -15.80 -10.90 0.53
CA TYR A 361 -15.56 -10.91 1.98
C TYR A 361 -16.81 -11.36 2.75
N PHE A 362 -17.95 -10.75 2.47
CA PHE A 362 -19.20 -11.12 3.14
C PHE A 362 -19.84 -12.42 2.64
N SER A 363 -19.58 -12.84 1.39
CA SER A 363 -20.10 -14.09 0.86
C SER A 363 -19.34 -15.31 1.38
N GLU A 364 -18.00 -15.22 1.42
CA GLU A 364 -17.12 -16.38 1.62
C GLU A 364 -16.49 -16.45 3.01
N TYR A 365 -16.24 -15.29 3.66
CA TYR A 365 -15.43 -15.22 4.86
C TYR A 365 -16.20 -14.77 6.11
N VAL A 366 -17.35 -14.17 5.99
CA VAL A 366 -18.18 -13.77 7.14
C VAL A 366 -19.35 -14.74 7.28
N ASP A 367 -19.49 -15.35 8.46
CA ASP A 367 -20.58 -16.26 8.77
C ASP A 367 -21.89 -15.52 9.11
N GLU A 368 -22.96 -16.28 9.36
CA GLU A 368 -24.28 -15.71 9.70
C GLU A 368 -24.32 -15.06 11.10
N LYS A 369 -23.30 -15.29 11.94
CA LYS A 369 -23.12 -14.65 13.24
C LYS A 369 -22.30 -13.37 13.15
N GLY A 370 -21.80 -13.03 11.96
CA GLY A 370 -20.97 -11.87 11.72
C GLY A 370 -19.49 -12.07 12.07
N MET A 371 -19.08 -13.31 12.31
CA MET A 371 -17.69 -13.67 12.58
C MET A 371 -16.93 -13.92 11.28
N VAL A 372 -15.64 -13.59 11.28
CA VAL A 372 -14.75 -13.85 10.14
C VAL A 372 -14.13 -15.25 10.28
N ASP A 373 -14.38 -16.08 9.28
CA ASP A 373 -13.78 -17.43 9.16
C ASP A 373 -12.44 -17.35 8.44
N MET A 374 -11.41 -16.97 9.18
CA MET A 374 -10.01 -16.92 8.77
C MET A 374 -9.14 -17.52 9.88
N ARG A 375 -7.80 -17.29 9.85
CA ARG A 375 -6.86 -17.80 10.86
C ARG A 375 -7.32 -17.54 12.32
N GLY A 376 -7.84 -16.34 12.57
CA GLY A 376 -8.39 -15.92 13.84
C GLY A 376 -8.92 -14.49 13.78
N PRO A 377 -9.76 -14.09 14.75
CA PRO A 377 -10.32 -12.75 14.76
C PRO A 377 -9.29 -11.69 15.17
N GLU A 378 -9.32 -10.58 14.47
CA GLU A 378 -8.62 -9.34 14.81
C GLU A 378 -9.71 -8.33 15.19
N THR A 379 -9.94 -8.16 16.50
CA THR A 379 -11.15 -7.51 17.00
C THR A 379 -11.35 -6.07 16.48
N ALA A 380 -10.29 -5.29 16.36
CA ALA A 380 -10.38 -3.92 15.84
C ALA A 380 -10.80 -3.89 14.36
N GLN A 381 -10.41 -4.90 13.57
CA GLN A 381 -10.72 -4.98 12.14
C GLN A 381 -12.22 -5.10 11.84
N TYR A 382 -13.02 -5.62 12.77
CA TYR A 382 -14.50 -5.62 12.63
C TYR A 382 -15.04 -4.18 12.57
N GLY A 383 -14.57 -3.30 13.47
CA GLY A 383 -14.93 -1.89 13.47
C GLY A 383 -14.43 -1.15 12.22
N MET A 384 -13.21 -1.44 11.79
CA MET A 384 -12.66 -0.90 10.55
C MET A 384 -13.48 -1.33 9.33
N THR A 385 -13.91 -2.59 9.26
CA THR A 385 -14.79 -3.08 8.20
C THR A 385 -16.08 -2.28 8.11
N LEU A 386 -16.75 -2.02 9.25
CA LEU A 386 -17.96 -1.19 9.28
C LEU A 386 -17.72 0.23 8.77
N SER A 387 -16.59 0.84 9.14
CA SER A 387 -16.19 2.17 8.63
C SER A 387 -15.93 2.16 7.11
N LEU A 388 -15.26 1.11 6.59
CA LEU A 388 -15.01 0.97 5.16
C LEU A 388 -16.28 0.77 4.34
N LEU A 389 -17.28 0.05 4.86
CA LEU A 389 -18.60 -0.07 4.24
C LEU A 389 -19.29 1.30 4.10
N ALA A 390 -19.21 2.13 5.14
CA ALA A 390 -19.74 3.49 5.09
C ALA A 390 -18.98 4.35 4.05
N ARG A 391 -17.66 4.24 3.98
CA ARG A 391 -16.84 4.91 2.97
C ARG A 391 -17.22 4.46 1.55
N TYR A 392 -17.41 3.17 1.33
CA TYR A 392 -17.87 2.63 0.04
C TYR A 392 -19.19 3.26 -0.39
N PHE A 393 -20.18 3.32 0.52
CA PHE A 393 -21.45 3.96 0.24
C PHE A 393 -21.29 5.46 -0.11
N HIS A 394 -20.47 6.18 0.64
CA HIS A 394 -20.24 7.60 0.36
C HIS A 394 -19.55 7.86 -0.97
N TYR A 395 -18.64 6.98 -1.40
CA TYR A 395 -17.91 7.12 -2.67
C TYR A 395 -18.75 6.70 -3.89
N THR A 396 -19.66 5.73 -3.72
CA THR A 396 -20.45 5.16 -4.82
C THR A 396 -21.89 5.61 -4.85
N SER A 397 -22.45 6.02 -3.71
CA SER A 397 -23.88 6.19 -3.47
C SER A 397 -24.72 4.92 -3.75
N ASP A 398 -24.09 3.75 -3.81
CA ASP A 398 -24.69 2.45 -4.05
C ASP A 398 -24.92 1.66 -2.76
N GLY A 399 -26.15 1.66 -2.26
CA GLY A 399 -26.53 0.89 -1.08
C GLY A 399 -26.89 -0.58 -1.36
N ARG A 400 -27.00 -1.01 -2.61
CA ARG A 400 -27.48 -2.37 -2.97
C ARG A 400 -26.56 -3.45 -2.41
N LEU A 401 -25.24 -3.25 -2.44
CA LEU A 401 -24.27 -4.20 -1.90
C LEU A 401 -24.43 -4.35 -0.38
N LEU A 402 -24.59 -3.23 0.33
CA LEU A 402 -24.78 -3.23 1.78
C LEU A 402 -26.10 -3.90 2.16
N LEU A 403 -27.16 -3.63 1.42
CA LEU A 403 -28.48 -4.27 1.62
C LEU A 403 -28.45 -5.77 1.30
N LYS A 404 -27.69 -6.20 0.29
CA LYS A 404 -27.45 -7.63 0.00
C LYS A 404 -26.87 -8.38 1.20
N HIS A 405 -25.88 -7.79 1.86
CA HIS A 405 -25.18 -8.39 3.00
C HIS A 405 -25.67 -7.87 4.35
N ARG A 406 -26.85 -7.23 4.40
CA ARG A 406 -27.38 -6.56 5.57
C ARG A 406 -27.35 -7.42 6.84
N ALA A 407 -27.82 -8.66 6.76
CA ALA A 407 -27.90 -9.55 7.91
C ALA A 407 -26.51 -9.79 8.57
N LYS A 408 -25.51 -10.09 7.76
CA LYS A 408 -24.13 -10.31 8.21
C LYS A 408 -23.47 -9.04 8.76
N ILE A 409 -23.72 -7.88 8.13
CA ILE A 409 -23.23 -6.58 8.61
C ILE A 409 -23.84 -6.23 9.97
N GLU A 410 -25.16 -6.40 10.12
CA GLU A 410 -25.84 -6.18 11.39
C GLU A 410 -25.40 -7.18 12.47
N ALA A 411 -25.11 -8.43 12.09
CA ALA A 411 -24.54 -9.43 12.98
C ALA A 411 -23.13 -9.08 13.45
N THR A 412 -22.25 -8.60 12.56
CA THR A 412 -20.92 -8.09 12.93
C THR A 412 -21.01 -6.93 13.94
N ALA A 413 -21.89 -5.96 13.68
CA ALA A 413 -22.13 -4.85 14.60
C ALA A 413 -22.69 -5.33 15.95
N LYS A 414 -23.52 -6.38 15.95
CA LYS A 414 -24.05 -7.01 17.16
C LYS A 414 -22.95 -7.65 18.00
N GLN A 415 -22.00 -8.39 17.37
CA GLN A 415 -20.84 -8.96 18.06
C GLN A 415 -20.07 -7.88 18.84
N LEU A 416 -19.69 -6.80 18.18
CA LEU A 416 -19.01 -5.67 18.84
C LEU A 416 -19.86 -5.06 19.97
N SER A 417 -21.19 -5.02 19.80
CA SER A 417 -22.10 -4.53 20.84
C SER A 417 -22.10 -5.43 22.08
N GLU A 418 -22.16 -6.73 21.88
CA GLU A 418 -22.15 -7.74 22.96
C GLU A 418 -20.81 -7.71 23.73
N MET A 419 -19.68 -7.62 23.01
CA MET A 419 -18.36 -7.46 23.62
C MET A 419 -18.24 -6.18 24.45
N HIS A 420 -18.84 -5.09 24.00
CA HIS A 420 -18.92 -3.85 24.80
C HIS A 420 -19.79 -4.03 26.03
N ASP A 421 -20.95 -4.70 25.92
CA ASP A 421 -21.85 -4.97 27.04
C ASP A 421 -21.16 -5.84 28.10
N GLU A 422 -20.27 -6.76 27.71
CA GLU A 422 -19.42 -7.51 28.64
C GLU A 422 -18.46 -6.58 29.40
N GLY A 423 -17.80 -5.64 28.69
CA GLY A 423 -16.96 -4.63 29.32
C GLY A 423 -17.71 -3.76 30.33
N LEU A 424 -18.98 -3.45 30.07
CA LEU A 424 -19.83 -2.67 30.96
C LEU A 424 -20.31 -3.46 32.23
N ARG A 425 -20.16 -4.78 32.25
CA ARG A 425 -20.45 -5.60 33.42
C ARG A 425 -19.30 -5.63 34.43
N LEU A 426 -18.12 -5.19 34.02
CA LEU A 426 -16.97 -5.09 34.94
C LEU A 426 -17.25 -4.05 36.05
N PRO A 427 -16.62 -4.17 37.22
CA PRO A 427 -16.63 -3.11 38.22
C PRO A 427 -16.13 -1.77 37.64
N LYS A 428 -16.70 -0.67 38.10
CA LYS A 428 -16.36 0.67 37.56
C LYS A 428 -14.92 1.12 37.85
N ASP A 429 -14.31 0.54 38.87
CA ASP A 429 -12.90 0.74 39.23
C ASP A 429 -11.94 -0.16 38.47
N ASN A 430 -12.45 -1.13 37.70
CA ASN A 430 -11.63 -1.96 36.83
C ASN A 430 -11.08 -1.10 35.66
N PRO A 431 -9.75 -1.13 35.41
CA PRO A 431 -9.15 -0.35 34.32
C PRO A 431 -9.75 -0.62 32.92
N ALA A 432 -10.28 -1.84 32.71
CA ALA A 432 -10.92 -2.24 31.45
C ALA A 432 -12.44 -1.98 31.41
N TYR A 433 -13.03 -1.30 32.41
CA TYR A 433 -14.46 -1.01 32.43
C TYR A 433 -14.92 -0.25 31.21
N GLY A 434 -15.91 -0.82 30.51
CA GLY A 434 -16.50 -0.23 29.31
C GLY A 434 -15.64 -0.32 28.05
N LEU A 435 -14.56 -1.11 28.08
CA LEU A 435 -13.74 -1.40 26.90
C LEU A 435 -14.08 -2.76 26.31
N ILE A 436 -13.74 -2.94 25.03
CA ILE A 436 -13.90 -4.20 24.29
C ILE A 436 -12.64 -5.04 24.46
N ARG A 437 -12.78 -6.23 25.06
CA ARG A 437 -11.71 -7.24 25.12
C ARG A 437 -11.72 -8.10 23.86
N GLY A 438 -10.53 -8.50 23.42
CA GLY A 438 -10.36 -9.36 22.26
C GLY A 438 -8.89 -9.54 21.91
N TRP A 439 -8.62 -10.20 20.81
CA TRP A 439 -7.26 -10.29 20.26
C TRP A 439 -6.97 -9.12 19.34
N SER A 440 -5.74 -8.60 19.41
CA SER A 440 -5.24 -7.60 18.46
C SER A 440 -4.66 -8.22 17.20
N GLU A 441 -4.19 -9.47 17.32
CA GLU A 441 -3.48 -10.19 16.27
C GLU A 441 -4.03 -11.61 16.17
N SER A 442 -4.33 -12.10 14.98
CA SER A 442 -4.90 -13.44 14.80
C SER A 442 -3.95 -14.54 15.24
N ASP A 443 -2.63 -14.35 15.12
CA ASP A 443 -1.63 -15.30 15.62
C ASP A 443 -1.70 -15.49 17.14
N SER A 444 -2.19 -14.51 17.87
CA SER A 444 -2.32 -14.61 19.34
C SER A 444 -3.35 -15.63 19.78
N CYS A 445 -4.41 -15.87 19.00
CA CYS A 445 -5.40 -16.90 19.32
C CYS A 445 -4.88 -18.33 19.07
N LEU A 446 -3.83 -18.48 18.26
CA LEU A 446 -3.16 -19.75 17.95
C LEU A 446 -1.93 -20.00 18.83
N SER A 447 -1.57 -19.08 19.72
CA SER A 447 -0.43 -19.23 20.63
C SER A 447 -0.69 -20.33 21.68
N GLU A 448 0.36 -20.79 22.35
CA GLU A 448 0.24 -21.72 23.48
C GLU A 448 -0.55 -21.14 24.67
N HIS A 449 -0.63 -19.80 24.76
CA HIS A 449 -1.31 -19.07 25.83
C HIS A 449 -2.30 -18.03 25.29
N PRO A 450 -3.35 -18.41 24.55
CA PRO A 450 -4.23 -17.45 23.87
C PRO A 450 -4.97 -16.53 24.85
N ALA A 451 -5.27 -17.00 26.06
CA ALA A 451 -5.92 -16.19 27.09
C ALA A 451 -5.08 -15.00 27.58
N LEU A 452 -3.74 -15.10 27.49
CA LEU A 452 -2.83 -14.01 27.85
C LEU A 452 -3.03 -12.79 26.94
N TYR A 453 -3.36 -13.03 25.69
CA TYR A 453 -3.53 -11.98 24.66
C TYR A 453 -4.97 -11.52 24.49
N TRP A 454 -5.92 -12.07 25.27
CA TRP A 454 -7.31 -11.61 25.29
C TRP A 454 -7.45 -10.38 26.19
N GLN A 455 -7.06 -9.22 25.67
CA GLN A 455 -6.97 -7.99 26.42
C GLN A 455 -7.95 -6.91 25.93
N ALA A 456 -8.15 -5.88 26.75
CA ALA A 456 -8.94 -4.70 26.40
C ALA A 456 -8.10 -3.68 25.60
N TYR A 457 -7.58 -4.10 24.44
CA TYR A 457 -6.79 -3.21 23.60
C TYR A 457 -7.58 -1.97 23.25
N TYR A 458 -6.96 -0.79 23.40
CA TYR A 458 -7.62 0.48 23.10
C TYR A 458 -8.09 0.55 21.64
N ALA A 459 -7.37 -0.08 20.72
CA ALA A 459 -7.74 -0.19 19.30
C ALA A 459 -9.11 -0.85 19.09
N ASN A 460 -9.45 -1.88 19.88
CA ASN A 460 -10.74 -2.58 19.75
C ASN A 460 -11.91 -1.64 20.00
N GLY A 461 -11.86 -0.89 21.11
CA GLY A 461 -12.89 0.10 21.44
C GLY A 461 -12.89 1.29 20.46
N ALA A 462 -11.70 1.71 20.03
CA ALA A 462 -11.53 2.84 19.12
C ALA A 462 -12.16 2.56 17.75
N PHE A 463 -11.81 1.45 17.11
CA PHE A 463 -12.42 1.10 15.82
C PHE A 463 -13.88 0.71 15.91
N ALA A 464 -14.32 0.07 17.00
CA ALA A 464 -15.74 -0.17 17.22
C ALA A 464 -16.52 1.15 17.29
N ALA A 465 -15.99 2.16 18.02
CA ALA A 465 -16.58 3.49 18.07
C ALA A 465 -16.66 4.14 16.69
N ARG A 466 -15.56 4.10 15.92
CA ARG A 466 -15.48 4.64 14.55
C ARG A 466 -16.46 3.93 13.62
N GLY A 467 -16.43 2.60 13.60
CA GLY A 467 -17.30 1.80 12.74
C GLY A 467 -18.79 2.02 13.02
N PHE A 468 -19.18 2.07 14.30
CA PHE A 468 -20.55 2.40 14.68
C PHE A 468 -20.96 3.80 14.23
N LYS A 469 -20.11 4.82 14.41
CA LYS A 469 -20.40 6.19 13.99
C LYS A 469 -20.63 6.27 12.49
N ASP A 470 -19.69 5.75 11.73
CA ASP A 470 -19.69 5.87 10.27
C ASP A 470 -20.86 5.08 9.66
N LEU A 471 -21.05 3.83 10.11
CA LEU A 471 -22.12 2.99 9.61
C LEU A 471 -23.52 3.49 10.01
N ALA A 472 -23.68 4.05 11.21
CA ALA A 472 -24.94 4.60 11.69
C ALA A 472 -25.49 5.68 10.74
N ALA A 473 -24.63 6.57 10.23
CA ALA A 473 -25.04 7.59 9.26
C ALA A 473 -25.61 6.98 7.99
N VAL A 474 -24.98 5.94 7.47
CA VAL A 474 -25.40 5.23 6.26
C VAL A 474 -26.68 4.41 6.52
N TRP A 475 -26.76 3.68 7.64
CA TRP A 475 -27.95 2.91 8.01
C TRP A 475 -29.19 3.78 8.21
N LYS A 476 -29.01 4.96 8.80
CA LYS A 476 -30.10 5.96 8.92
C LYS A 476 -30.61 6.38 7.54
N GLN A 477 -29.70 6.72 6.62
CA GLN A 477 -30.05 7.14 5.26
C GLN A 477 -30.73 5.99 4.48
N LEU A 478 -30.18 4.79 4.51
CA LEU A 478 -30.76 3.60 3.86
C LEU A 478 -32.11 3.24 4.47
N GLY A 479 -32.24 3.28 5.80
CA GLY A 479 -33.49 3.03 6.51
C GLY A 479 -34.59 4.02 6.16
N GLN A 480 -34.26 5.28 5.96
CA GLN A 480 -35.20 6.30 5.47
C GLN A 480 -35.64 5.98 4.04
N THR A 481 -34.68 5.69 3.14
CA THR A 481 -34.96 5.40 1.73
C THR A 481 -35.81 4.14 1.56
N GLN A 482 -35.61 3.13 2.43
CA GLN A 482 -36.33 1.85 2.41
C GLN A 482 -37.57 1.84 3.30
N ALA A 483 -37.95 2.95 3.93
CA ALA A 483 -39.00 3.06 4.96
C ALA A 483 -38.85 1.97 6.06
N ASN A 484 -37.60 1.66 6.46
CA ASN A 484 -37.28 0.59 7.42
C ASN A 484 -36.97 1.17 8.80
N SER A 485 -37.95 1.13 9.69
CA SER A 485 -37.81 1.66 11.05
C SER A 485 -36.78 0.90 11.90
N THR A 486 -36.58 -0.41 11.66
CA THR A 486 -35.58 -1.21 12.39
C THR A 486 -34.15 -0.73 12.06
N MET A 487 -33.85 -0.46 10.79
CA MET A 487 -32.54 0.09 10.44
C MET A 487 -32.29 1.47 11.06
N GLN A 488 -33.32 2.32 11.11
CA GLN A 488 -33.23 3.63 11.76
C GLN A 488 -33.00 3.52 13.25
N ALA A 489 -33.68 2.60 13.93
CA ALA A 489 -33.51 2.33 15.36
C ALA A 489 -32.09 1.78 15.67
N LEU A 490 -31.59 0.85 14.85
CA LEU A 490 -30.21 0.37 14.96
C LEU A 490 -29.18 1.49 14.78
N ALA A 491 -29.36 2.36 13.81
CA ALA A 491 -28.50 3.51 13.58
C ALA A 491 -28.41 4.41 14.81
N GLU A 492 -29.53 4.70 15.47
CA GLU A 492 -29.56 5.51 16.71
C GLU A 492 -28.84 4.80 17.87
N GLN A 493 -29.04 3.49 18.02
CA GLN A 493 -28.33 2.69 19.03
C GLN A 493 -26.82 2.71 18.80
N TRP A 494 -26.37 2.51 17.54
CA TRP A 494 -24.95 2.51 17.20
C TRP A 494 -24.31 3.89 17.42
N LEU A 495 -24.99 4.95 17.07
CA LEU A 495 -24.49 6.32 17.31
C LEU A 495 -24.30 6.60 18.81
N LYS A 496 -25.26 6.19 19.64
CA LYS A 496 -25.15 6.29 21.10
C LYS A 496 -23.99 5.45 21.64
N ARG A 497 -23.85 4.21 21.16
CA ARG A 497 -22.78 3.30 21.58
C ARG A 497 -21.40 3.83 21.16
N SER A 498 -21.28 4.35 19.93
CA SER A 498 -20.06 4.99 19.44
C SER A 498 -19.58 6.08 20.39
N LYS A 499 -20.47 7.01 20.76
CA LYS A 499 -20.12 8.10 21.68
C LYS A 499 -19.64 7.58 23.05
N THR A 500 -20.34 6.58 23.60
CA THR A 500 -19.96 5.97 24.88
C THR A 500 -18.58 5.30 24.79
N LEU A 501 -18.32 4.51 23.74
CA LEU A 501 -17.02 3.85 23.51
C LEU A 501 -15.89 4.86 23.32
N GLN A 502 -16.11 5.93 22.55
CA GLN A 502 -15.12 6.99 22.34
C GLN A 502 -14.74 7.63 23.70
N GLU A 503 -15.75 8.03 24.50
CA GLU A 503 -15.53 8.66 25.81
C GLU A 503 -14.80 7.69 26.79
N GLN A 504 -15.20 6.43 26.82
CA GLN A 504 -14.59 5.43 27.69
C GLN A 504 -13.15 5.10 27.27
N THR A 505 -12.90 4.91 25.97
CA THR A 505 -11.55 4.63 25.46
C THR A 505 -10.62 5.79 25.74
N ALA A 506 -10.99 7.02 25.40
CA ALA A 506 -10.15 8.21 25.65
C ALA A 506 -9.87 8.41 27.14
N ARG A 507 -10.89 8.24 28.00
CA ARG A 507 -10.73 8.33 29.46
C ARG A 507 -9.80 7.26 30.00
N SER A 508 -9.93 6.03 29.52
CA SER A 508 -9.07 4.92 29.96
C SER A 508 -7.63 5.13 29.52
N VAL A 509 -7.38 5.57 28.28
CA VAL A 509 -6.03 5.92 27.81
C VAL A 509 -5.43 7.01 28.72
N GLU A 510 -6.16 8.09 29.00
CA GLU A 510 -5.66 9.20 29.83
C GLU A 510 -5.39 8.78 31.28
N ALA A 511 -6.24 7.94 31.86
CA ALA A 511 -6.10 7.46 33.23
C ALA A 511 -4.90 6.49 33.42
N ASN A 512 -4.48 5.82 32.36
CA ASN A 512 -3.39 4.84 32.37
C ASN A 512 -2.06 5.40 31.82
N ILE A 513 -1.91 6.71 31.67
CA ILE A 513 -0.63 7.34 31.31
C ILE A 513 0.36 7.18 32.46
N GLN A 514 1.46 6.49 32.23
CA GLN A 514 2.58 6.36 33.16
C GLN A 514 3.45 7.62 33.08
N ARG A 515 3.24 8.57 33.98
CA ARG A 515 3.89 9.90 33.98
C ARG A 515 5.27 9.90 34.61
N ASP A 516 5.65 8.81 35.24
CA ASP A 516 7.00 8.54 35.79
C ASP A 516 8.03 8.20 34.72
N LYS A 517 7.58 7.81 33.53
CA LYS A 517 8.43 7.56 32.35
C LYS A 517 8.67 8.89 31.60
N THR A 518 9.77 8.95 30.84
CA THR A 518 10.14 10.14 30.05
C THR A 518 10.48 9.75 28.60
N PRO A 519 9.70 10.22 27.61
CA PRO A 519 8.37 10.83 27.76
C PRO A 519 7.36 9.86 28.40
N PRO A 520 6.18 10.34 28.84
CA PRO A 520 5.18 9.46 29.45
C PRO A 520 4.87 8.25 28.59
N TYR A 521 4.72 7.09 29.22
CA TYR A 521 4.39 5.85 28.53
C TYR A 521 2.87 5.61 28.53
N ILE A 522 2.38 5.11 27.41
CA ILE A 522 1.00 4.65 27.23
C ILE A 522 1.07 3.22 26.73
N GLY A 523 0.59 2.26 27.53
CA GLY A 523 0.47 0.86 27.09
C GLY A 523 -0.61 0.69 26.03
N ILE A 524 -0.64 -0.47 25.39
CA ILE A 524 -1.62 -0.81 24.35
C ILE A 524 -2.98 -1.22 24.89
N PHE A 525 -3.08 -1.50 26.19
CA PHE A 525 -4.29 -1.77 26.95
C PHE A 525 -4.13 -1.25 28.39
N PRO A 526 -5.23 -1.06 29.15
CA PRO A 526 -5.16 -0.52 30.52
C PRO A 526 -4.52 -1.47 31.52
N GLY A 527 -3.97 -0.90 32.60
CA GLY A 527 -3.36 -1.64 33.72
C GLY A 527 -1.93 -2.12 33.49
N THR A 528 -1.28 -1.72 32.40
CA THR A 528 0.14 -1.96 32.17
C THR A 528 0.98 -1.11 33.13
N THR A 529 1.95 -1.72 33.81
CA THR A 529 2.90 -1.05 34.70
C THR A 529 4.32 -1.00 34.13
N LEU A 530 4.61 -1.91 33.20
CA LEU A 530 5.88 -2.00 32.49
C LEU A 530 5.73 -1.43 31.08
N THR A 531 6.77 -0.80 30.55
CA THR A 531 6.84 -0.55 29.12
C THR A 531 6.83 -1.89 28.37
N PHE A 532 6.45 -1.92 27.10
CA PHE A 532 6.45 -3.18 26.36
C PHE A 532 7.86 -3.80 26.29
N ARG A 533 8.92 -2.99 26.27
CA ARG A 533 10.30 -3.47 26.35
C ARG A 533 10.57 -4.14 27.71
N GLU A 534 10.29 -3.46 28.81
CA GLU A 534 10.46 -4.04 30.16
C GLU A 534 9.65 -5.32 30.31
N SER A 535 8.42 -5.34 29.77
CA SER A 535 7.53 -6.51 29.79
C SER A 535 8.13 -7.68 28.99
N LEU A 536 8.69 -7.44 27.80
CA LEU A 536 9.35 -8.49 27.00
C LEU A 536 10.64 -9.03 27.63
N GLU A 537 11.34 -8.23 28.43
CA GLU A 537 12.54 -8.66 29.14
C GLU A 537 12.22 -9.50 30.40
N THR A 538 11.10 -9.21 31.05
CA THR A 538 10.73 -9.79 32.36
C THR A 538 9.60 -10.81 32.30
N GLU A 539 8.67 -10.65 31.39
CA GLU A 539 7.48 -11.50 31.22
C GLU A 539 7.59 -12.28 29.91
N ARG A 540 7.75 -13.60 29.98
CA ARG A 540 7.84 -14.44 28.76
C ARG A 540 6.88 -15.63 28.88
N PRO A 541 5.81 -15.67 28.04
CA PRO A 541 5.43 -14.68 27.01
C PRO A 541 4.84 -13.39 27.60
N SER A 542 5.01 -12.27 26.89
CA SER A 542 4.48 -10.98 27.29
C SER A 542 3.12 -10.69 26.66
N PRO A 543 2.13 -10.17 27.41
CA PRO A 543 0.87 -9.72 26.83
C PRO A 543 1.02 -8.49 25.93
N GLN A 544 2.17 -7.81 25.94
CA GLN A 544 2.50 -6.67 25.09
C GLN A 544 3.36 -7.05 23.86
N GLN A 545 3.45 -8.32 23.52
CA GLN A 545 4.36 -8.82 22.48
C GLN A 545 4.12 -8.20 21.09
N TRP A 546 2.90 -7.83 20.74
CA TRP A 546 2.56 -7.24 19.43
C TRP A 546 1.98 -5.82 19.59
N PRO A 547 2.80 -4.80 19.94
CA PRO A 547 2.31 -3.45 20.21
C PRO A 547 1.95 -2.68 18.94
N HIS A 548 2.48 -3.06 17.79
CA HIS A 548 2.40 -2.35 16.52
C HIS A 548 0.96 -2.14 16.05
N ARG A 549 0.17 -3.21 15.95
CA ARG A 549 -1.21 -3.15 15.48
C ARG A 549 -2.09 -2.31 16.41
N PRO A 550 -2.14 -2.56 17.73
CA PRO A 550 -2.95 -1.75 18.64
C PRO A 550 -2.65 -0.25 18.58
N TYR A 551 -1.39 0.16 18.45
CA TYR A 551 -1.06 1.58 18.36
C TYR A 551 -1.50 2.16 16.99
N ALA A 552 -1.17 1.51 15.88
CA ALA A 552 -1.51 1.98 14.56
C ALA A 552 -3.03 2.09 14.35
N GLU A 553 -3.78 1.10 14.80
CA GLU A 553 -5.25 1.06 14.70
C GLU A 553 -5.93 2.05 15.64
N LEU A 554 -5.41 2.24 16.87
CA LEU A 554 -5.91 3.27 17.80
C LEU A 554 -5.81 4.66 17.18
N LEU A 555 -4.66 4.97 16.56
CA LEU A 555 -4.44 6.24 15.89
C LEU A 555 -5.32 6.39 14.65
N GLN A 556 -5.42 5.35 13.82
CA GLN A 556 -6.22 5.37 12.59
C GLN A 556 -7.71 5.58 12.85
N ALA A 557 -8.23 5.03 13.94
CA ALA A 557 -9.64 5.21 14.31
C ALA A 557 -10.01 6.68 14.54
N ASP A 558 -9.04 7.55 14.84
CA ASP A 558 -9.20 9.00 14.95
C ASP A 558 -10.32 9.42 15.92
N ILE A 559 -10.28 8.81 17.11
CA ILE A 559 -11.25 9.09 18.19
C ILE A 559 -10.62 9.84 19.38
N LEU A 560 -9.29 9.88 19.44
CA LEU A 560 -8.58 10.51 20.53
C LEU A 560 -8.49 12.03 20.31
N PRO A 561 -8.57 12.84 21.40
CA PRO A 561 -8.20 14.25 21.32
C PRO A 561 -6.76 14.41 20.79
N ALA A 562 -6.51 15.43 19.97
CA ALA A 562 -5.21 15.67 19.33
C ALA A 562 -4.01 15.63 20.30
N LYS A 563 -4.18 16.20 21.52
CA LYS A 563 -3.15 16.16 22.57
C LYS A 563 -2.77 14.73 22.95
N LEU A 564 -3.77 13.86 23.07
CA LEU A 564 -3.56 12.47 23.49
C LEU A 564 -2.96 11.64 22.34
N ALA A 565 -3.43 11.86 21.10
CA ALA A 565 -2.86 11.24 19.91
C ALA A 565 -1.38 11.62 19.71
N ASN A 566 -1.01 12.88 19.91
CA ASN A 566 0.39 13.32 19.90
C ASN A 566 1.22 12.58 20.95
N LEU A 567 0.70 12.43 22.18
CA LEU A 567 1.41 11.72 23.24
C LEU A 567 1.61 10.23 22.90
N VAL A 568 0.64 9.58 22.26
CA VAL A 568 0.79 8.19 21.77
C VAL A 568 1.92 8.10 20.75
N ILE A 569 1.99 9.04 19.79
CA ILE A 569 3.06 9.07 18.78
C ILE A 569 4.43 9.28 19.44
N ASP A 570 4.53 10.22 20.38
CA ASP A 570 5.78 10.49 21.09
C ASP A 570 6.21 9.30 21.95
N CYS A 571 5.25 8.61 22.59
CA CYS A 571 5.46 7.36 23.30
C CYS A 571 6.02 6.28 22.37
N MET A 572 5.42 6.06 21.20
CA MET A 572 5.87 5.07 20.23
C MET A 572 7.32 5.30 19.81
N ARG A 573 7.68 6.55 19.53
CA ARG A 573 9.05 6.91 19.09
C ARG A 573 10.09 6.74 20.19
N ALA A 574 9.76 7.09 21.40
CA ALA A 574 10.70 7.06 22.51
C ALA A 574 10.87 5.67 23.13
N HIS A 575 9.83 4.85 23.09
CA HIS A 575 9.80 3.56 23.78
C HIS A 575 9.95 2.34 22.85
N GLY A 576 10.32 2.55 21.57
CA GLY A 576 10.75 1.50 20.64
C GLY A 576 9.69 0.97 19.71
N ALA A 577 8.50 1.58 19.61
CA ALA A 577 7.46 1.17 18.66
C ALA A 577 7.63 1.78 17.26
N THR A 578 8.77 2.44 16.99
CA THR A 578 9.15 2.85 15.63
C THR A 578 10.62 2.56 15.36
N THR A 579 10.96 2.36 14.09
CA THR A 579 12.33 2.26 13.58
C THR A 579 12.43 3.10 12.31
N ILE A 580 13.33 4.06 12.28
CA ILE A 580 13.46 5.04 11.19
C ILE A 580 12.11 5.69 10.80
N GLY A 581 11.28 5.98 11.81
CA GLY A 581 9.98 6.61 11.64
C GLY A 581 8.85 5.70 11.18
N VAL A 582 9.10 4.42 10.87
CA VAL A 582 8.07 3.42 10.55
C VAL A 582 7.73 2.62 11.81
N VAL A 583 6.48 2.20 11.93
CA VAL A 583 6.04 1.33 13.04
C VAL A 583 6.93 0.08 13.11
N ALA A 584 7.34 -0.29 14.31
CA ALA A 584 8.24 -1.38 14.56
C ALA A 584 7.64 -2.41 15.51
N ASN A 585 8.08 -3.65 15.36
CA ASN A 585 7.90 -4.69 16.35
C ASN A 585 9.17 -4.83 17.19
N VAL A 586 9.05 -5.03 18.49
CA VAL A 586 10.17 -5.04 19.42
C VAL A 586 10.18 -6.35 20.21
N TRP A 587 10.12 -7.45 19.53
CA TRP A 587 10.12 -8.76 20.17
C TRP A 587 11.53 -9.34 20.39
N ARG A 588 12.58 -8.72 19.82
CA ARG A 588 13.99 -9.05 20.05
C ARG A 588 14.76 -7.81 20.48
N PHE A 589 15.58 -7.96 21.49
CA PHE A 589 16.55 -6.92 21.90
C PHE A 589 17.95 -7.34 21.48
N GLY A 590 18.63 -6.44 20.80
CA GLY A 590 19.97 -6.62 20.25
C GLY A 590 20.13 -5.84 18.96
N PRO A 591 21.34 -5.83 18.40
CA PRO A 591 21.61 -5.12 17.12
C PRO A 591 20.70 -5.56 15.96
N GLU A 592 20.22 -6.81 16.02
CA GLU A 592 19.36 -7.43 15.01
C GLU A 592 17.86 -7.30 15.34
N GLY A 593 17.50 -6.68 16.47
CA GLY A 593 16.14 -6.69 17.01
C GLY A 593 15.26 -5.52 16.60
N ARG A 594 15.78 -4.59 15.82
CA ARG A 594 14.96 -3.51 15.24
C ARG A 594 14.39 -3.97 13.92
N GLU A 595 13.07 -4.02 13.88
CA GLU A 595 12.30 -4.39 12.70
C GLU A 595 11.52 -3.20 12.19
N ILE A 596 11.19 -3.22 10.91
CA ILE A 596 10.31 -2.29 10.22
C ILE A 596 9.11 -3.10 9.78
N LEU A 597 7.92 -2.69 10.20
CA LEU A 597 6.68 -3.33 9.82
C LEU A 597 6.10 -2.67 8.57
N GLY A 598 6.08 -3.39 7.46
CA GLY A 598 5.52 -2.91 6.21
C GLY A 598 3.98 -2.83 6.26
N PHE A 599 3.34 -3.77 6.96
CA PHE A 599 1.89 -3.92 7.01
C PHE A 599 1.27 -3.13 8.19
N ILE A 600 -0.02 -2.79 8.07
CA ILE A 600 -0.86 -2.11 9.10
C ILE A 600 -0.34 -0.75 9.59
N SER A 601 0.88 -0.41 9.30
CA SER A 601 1.53 0.82 9.77
C SER A 601 0.94 2.13 9.18
N TYR A 602 0.17 2.05 8.10
CA TYR A 602 -0.41 3.21 7.42
C TYR A 602 -1.33 4.06 8.32
N GLY A 603 -1.98 3.45 9.33
CA GLY A 603 -2.82 4.20 10.27
C GLY A 603 -2.04 5.20 11.12
N TYR A 604 -0.83 4.85 11.54
CA TYR A 604 0.12 5.76 12.19
C TYR A 604 0.47 6.93 11.26
N ALA A 605 0.82 6.65 10.01
CA ALA A 605 1.17 7.69 9.03
C ALA A 605 -0.02 8.62 8.70
N GLN A 606 -1.24 8.08 8.64
CA GLN A 606 -2.45 8.88 8.45
C GLN A 606 -2.63 9.89 9.60
N MET A 607 -2.42 9.46 10.86
CA MET A 607 -2.52 10.34 12.02
C MET A 607 -1.42 11.41 12.03
N LEU A 608 -0.20 11.11 11.57
CA LEU A 608 0.85 12.12 11.40
C LEU A 608 0.37 13.27 10.48
N LEU A 609 -0.27 12.91 9.34
CA LEU A 609 -0.86 13.91 8.45
C LEU A 609 -1.97 14.72 9.13
N ARG A 610 -2.86 14.07 9.88
CA ARG A 610 -3.96 14.76 10.58
C ARG A 610 -3.45 15.77 11.58
N LEU A 611 -2.44 15.41 12.34
CA LEU A 611 -1.83 16.25 13.38
C LEU A 611 -0.82 17.28 12.83
N ASP A 612 -0.69 17.40 11.52
CA ASP A 612 0.26 18.31 10.83
C ASP A 612 1.74 17.99 11.13
N ARG A 613 2.06 16.76 11.52
CA ARG A 613 3.42 16.23 11.72
C ARG A 613 4.02 15.78 10.38
N ILE A 614 4.16 16.70 9.45
CA ILE A 614 4.43 16.39 8.05
C ILE A 614 5.86 15.85 7.84
N GLU A 615 6.84 16.37 8.56
CA GLU A 615 8.23 15.89 8.48
C GLU A 615 8.33 14.41 8.86
N GLU A 616 7.60 13.99 9.90
CA GLU A 616 7.54 12.59 10.34
C GLU A 616 6.77 11.71 9.35
N PHE A 617 5.71 12.25 8.75
CA PHE A 617 5.00 11.56 7.66
C PHE A 617 5.92 11.32 6.45
N LEU A 618 6.72 12.31 6.05
CA LEU A 618 7.66 12.18 4.94
C LEU A 618 8.77 11.19 5.28
N LEU A 619 9.26 11.18 6.52
CA LEU A 619 10.21 10.17 6.97
C LEU A 619 9.61 8.77 6.85
N PHE A 620 8.38 8.56 7.33
CA PHE A 620 7.67 7.30 7.18
C PHE A 620 7.55 6.88 5.71
N LEU A 621 7.10 7.79 4.85
CA LEU A 621 6.91 7.54 3.41
C LEU A 621 8.21 7.07 2.75
N TYR A 622 9.32 7.76 3.00
CA TYR A 622 10.62 7.42 2.42
C TYR A 622 11.19 6.13 3.02
N ALA A 623 11.14 5.98 4.34
CA ALA A 623 11.67 4.79 5.01
C ALA A 623 10.90 3.53 4.61
N HIS A 624 9.57 3.59 4.50
CA HIS A 624 8.76 2.47 4.05
C HIS A 624 9.13 2.05 2.61
N ARG A 625 9.31 3.03 1.69
CA ARG A 625 9.77 2.75 0.32
C ARG A 625 11.13 2.07 0.31
N TYR A 626 12.10 2.64 1.04
CA TYR A 626 13.50 2.27 0.86
C TYR A 626 13.94 1.07 1.69
N HIS A 627 13.21 0.73 2.75
CA HIS A 627 13.61 -0.32 3.68
C HIS A 627 12.61 -1.47 3.80
N ALA A 628 11.30 -1.22 3.64
CA ALA A 628 10.30 -2.28 3.64
C ALA A 628 10.08 -2.93 2.25
N HIS A 629 10.82 -2.51 1.21
CA HIS A 629 10.74 -3.06 -0.14
C HIS A 629 12.10 -3.51 -0.66
N THR A 630 12.09 -4.51 -1.55
CA THR A 630 13.25 -4.78 -2.39
C THR A 630 13.49 -3.59 -3.32
N ARG A 631 14.73 -3.14 -3.43
CA ARG A 631 15.06 -1.96 -4.23
C ARG A 631 14.97 -2.25 -5.72
N GLY A 632 14.32 -1.36 -6.46
CA GLY A 632 14.16 -1.44 -7.92
C GLY A 632 13.04 -2.37 -8.38
N SER A 633 12.85 -3.51 -7.76
CA SER A 633 11.72 -4.42 -8.06
C SER A 633 10.51 -4.21 -7.14
N TRP A 634 10.63 -3.40 -6.12
CA TRP A 634 9.60 -2.82 -5.27
C TRP A 634 8.57 -3.83 -4.73
N THR A 635 9.06 -4.95 -4.25
CA THR A 635 8.26 -5.97 -3.58
C THR A 635 8.28 -5.72 -2.08
N ALA A 636 7.14 -5.49 -1.47
CA ALA A 636 7.04 -5.14 -0.06
C ALA A 636 7.12 -6.38 0.84
N GLY A 637 7.88 -6.28 1.93
CA GLY A 637 7.94 -7.26 2.99
C GLY A 637 6.99 -6.93 4.14
N GLU A 638 6.47 -7.96 4.79
CA GLU A 638 5.67 -7.84 6.00
C GLU A 638 6.48 -7.23 7.13
N VAL A 639 7.60 -7.86 7.44
CA VAL A 639 8.57 -7.45 8.46
C VAL A 639 9.95 -7.48 7.83
N THR A 640 10.72 -6.42 8.04
CA THR A 640 12.10 -6.33 7.54
C THR A 640 13.02 -5.92 8.68
N GLY A 641 14.11 -6.66 8.88
CA GLY A 641 15.16 -6.27 9.82
C GLY A 641 15.90 -5.03 9.34
N ILE A 642 16.35 -4.20 10.26
CA ILE A 642 17.19 -3.01 9.97
C ILE A 642 18.51 -3.38 9.30
N THR A 643 18.91 -4.63 9.36
CA THR A 643 20.11 -5.18 8.72
C THR A 643 19.89 -5.58 7.26
N GLY A 644 18.65 -5.48 6.75
CA GLY A 644 18.29 -5.80 5.38
C GLY A 644 17.97 -7.27 5.13
N ASP A 645 17.44 -7.96 6.11
CA ASP A 645 17.01 -9.36 5.99
C ASP A 645 15.91 -9.55 4.95
N SER A 646 15.75 -10.78 4.46
CA SER A 646 14.67 -11.14 3.55
C SER A 646 13.34 -11.10 4.28
N GLY A 647 12.48 -10.16 3.89
CA GLY A 647 11.08 -10.12 4.33
C GLY A 647 10.21 -11.04 3.50
N THR A 648 9.15 -11.54 4.09
CA THR A 648 8.08 -12.26 3.39
C THR A 648 7.15 -11.26 2.71
N TYR A 649 6.85 -11.43 1.43
CA TYR A 649 5.89 -10.54 0.76
C TYR A 649 4.52 -10.60 1.43
N CYS A 650 3.89 -9.44 1.62
CA CYS A 650 2.47 -9.40 1.98
C CYS A 650 1.73 -8.24 1.29
N VAL A 651 0.45 -8.48 0.99
CA VAL A 651 -0.42 -7.52 0.30
C VAL A 651 -0.63 -6.25 1.12
N PRO A 652 -0.92 -6.29 2.43
CA PRO A 652 -1.08 -5.07 3.22
C PRO A 652 0.14 -4.15 3.22
N ALA A 653 1.36 -4.71 3.28
CA ALA A 653 2.59 -3.93 3.15
C ALA A 653 2.70 -3.25 1.79
N GLN A 654 2.37 -3.98 0.72
CA GLN A 654 2.42 -3.44 -0.64
C GLN A 654 1.39 -2.32 -0.84
N GLN A 655 0.25 -2.36 -0.15
CA GLN A 655 -0.82 -1.36 -0.25
C GLN A 655 -0.57 -0.10 0.59
N THR A 656 0.46 -0.05 1.41
CA THR A 656 0.77 1.11 2.25
C THR A 656 1.16 2.33 1.42
N ILE A 657 2.08 2.21 0.45
CA ILE A 657 2.53 3.35 -0.38
C ILE A 657 1.37 4.01 -1.15
N PRO A 658 0.48 3.29 -1.85
CA PRO A 658 -0.66 3.93 -2.52
C PRO A 658 -1.54 4.76 -1.58
N LEU A 659 -1.80 4.30 -0.36
CA LEU A 659 -2.56 5.05 0.64
C LEU A 659 -1.86 6.36 1.00
N LEU A 660 -0.55 6.30 1.29
CA LEU A 660 0.22 7.48 1.66
C LEU A 660 0.30 8.51 0.52
N VAL A 661 0.56 8.06 -0.70
CA VAL A 661 0.60 8.93 -1.90
C VAL A 661 -0.75 9.60 -2.13
N ARG A 662 -1.85 8.86 -1.93
CA ARG A 662 -3.19 9.40 -2.06
C ARG A 662 -3.49 10.44 -0.99
N TRP A 663 -3.15 10.17 0.28
CA TRP A 663 -3.45 11.06 1.39
C TRP A 663 -2.58 12.32 1.43
N MET A 664 -1.33 12.27 0.98
CA MET A 664 -0.53 13.49 0.87
C MET A 664 -1.10 14.48 -0.16
N LEU A 665 -1.85 13.97 -1.15
CA LEU A 665 -2.51 14.79 -2.18
C LEU A 665 -3.91 15.22 -1.74
N VAL A 666 -4.73 14.27 -1.30
CA VAL A 666 -6.14 14.49 -0.93
C VAL A 666 -6.46 13.67 0.31
N LEU A 667 -6.71 14.31 1.42
CA LEU A 667 -7.05 13.69 2.70
C LEU A 667 -8.40 14.23 3.20
N GLU A 668 -9.30 13.33 3.56
CA GLU A 668 -10.57 13.67 4.18
C GLU A 668 -10.43 13.74 5.70
N ASP A 669 -10.99 14.75 6.33
CA ASP A 669 -11.21 14.70 7.77
C ASP A 669 -12.22 13.61 8.12
N SER A 670 -12.07 12.98 9.27
CA SER A 670 -12.97 11.89 9.68
C SER A 670 -14.33 12.40 10.16
N ASP A 671 -14.36 13.53 10.81
CA ASP A 671 -15.53 14.05 11.55
C ASP A 671 -16.01 15.40 11.07
N ASP A 672 -15.09 16.29 10.71
CA ASP A 672 -15.39 17.61 10.19
C ASP A 672 -15.61 17.55 8.67
N GLU A 673 -16.38 18.46 8.15
CA GLU A 673 -16.61 18.55 6.70
C GLU A 673 -15.47 19.31 6.02
N ILE A 674 -14.23 18.90 6.28
CA ILE A 674 -12.99 19.48 5.75
C ILE A 674 -12.34 18.54 4.76
N LEU A 675 -11.93 19.06 3.62
CA LEU A 675 -11.11 18.37 2.63
C LEU A 675 -9.74 19.03 2.57
N TYR A 676 -8.72 18.28 2.98
CA TYR A 676 -7.32 18.70 2.88
C TYR A 676 -6.74 18.37 1.52
N LEU A 677 -6.08 19.34 0.89
CA LEU A 677 -5.42 19.21 -0.40
C LEU A 677 -3.95 19.56 -0.26
N SER A 678 -3.07 18.82 -0.94
CA SER A 678 -1.61 19.01 -0.95
C SER A 678 -0.94 18.99 0.44
N LYS A 679 -1.58 18.40 1.44
CA LYS A 679 -1.19 18.53 2.86
C LYS A 679 0.19 17.92 3.15
N GLY A 680 0.52 16.76 2.56
CA GLY A 680 1.74 16.00 2.84
C GLY A 680 2.84 16.13 1.80
N LEU A 681 2.77 17.12 0.89
CA LEU A 681 3.76 17.25 -0.19
C LEU A 681 5.15 17.67 0.34
N PRO A 682 6.24 17.09 -0.16
CA PRO A 682 7.58 17.61 0.10
C PRO A 682 7.73 19.06 -0.36
N ARG A 683 8.39 19.90 0.45
CA ARG A 683 8.61 21.33 0.14
C ARG A 683 9.35 21.51 -1.18
N GLU A 684 10.32 20.66 -1.45
CA GLU A 684 11.11 20.64 -2.68
C GLU A 684 10.23 20.42 -3.92
N TRP A 685 9.24 19.54 -3.83
CA TRP A 685 8.33 19.30 -4.97
C TRP A 685 7.49 20.54 -5.27
N VAL A 686 6.96 21.17 -4.22
CA VAL A 686 6.15 22.39 -4.40
C VAL A 686 6.99 23.53 -4.97
N GLY A 687 8.27 23.63 -4.58
CA GLY A 687 9.21 24.63 -5.08
C GLY A 687 9.80 24.35 -6.46
N SER A 688 9.68 23.13 -6.98
CA SER A 688 10.40 22.66 -8.19
C SER A 688 9.96 23.30 -9.52
N GLY A 689 8.81 23.97 -9.55
CA GLY A 689 8.20 24.47 -10.78
C GLY A 689 7.55 23.39 -11.66
N LYS A 690 7.70 22.11 -11.33
CA LYS A 690 7.01 21.01 -12.01
C LYS A 690 5.56 20.91 -11.55
N PRO A 691 4.63 20.50 -12.43
CA PRO A 691 3.22 20.35 -12.05
C PRO A 691 3.03 19.20 -11.05
N ILE A 692 2.14 19.42 -10.07
CA ILE A 692 1.60 18.42 -9.15
C ILE A 692 0.11 18.38 -9.40
N GLN A 693 -0.45 17.21 -9.71
CA GLN A 693 -1.87 17.09 -10.00
C GLN A 693 -2.43 15.71 -9.64
N ILE A 694 -3.72 15.70 -9.33
CA ILE A 694 -4.54 14.49 -9.25
C ILE A 694 -5.91 14.79 -9.85
N GLU A 695 -6.47 13.86 -10.61
CA GLU A 695 -7.76 14.02 -11.25
C GLU A 695 -8.75 12.98 -10.76
N LYS A 696 -9.98 13.44 -10.55
CA LYS A 696 -11.13 12.58 -10.25
C LYS A 696 -10.92 11.66 -9.02
N ALA A 697 -10.09 12.07 -8.08
CA ALA A 697 -9.90 11.35 -6.83
C ALA A 697 -11.25 11.25 -6.09
N PRO A 698 -11.73 10.04 -5.72
CA PRO A 698 -13.00 9.90 -5.02
C PRO A 698 -12.89 10.46 -3.61
N THR A 699 -13.98 11.07 -3.17
CA THR A 699 -14.18 11.55 -1.80
C THR A 699 -15.64 11.34 -1.41
N ARG A 700 -15.96 11.45 -0.12
CA ARG A 700 -17.37 11.38 0.35
C ARG A 700 -18.27 12.52 -0.20
N TRP A 701 -17.67 13.52 -0.82
CA TRP A 701 -18.36 14.62 -1.48
C TRP A 701 -18.38 14.49 -3.00
N GLY A 702 -17.91 13.39 -3.55
CA GLY A 702 -17.77 13.15 -4.98
C GLY A 702 -16.31 13.22 -5.43
N LYS A 703 -16.09 13.37 -6.74
CA LYS A 703 -14.75 13.37 -7.31
C LYS A 703 -14.09 14.75 -7.15
N THR A 704 -12.86 14.75 -6.68
CA THR A 704 -12.04 15.96 -6.51
C THR A 704 -10.85 15.91 -7.47
N SER A 705 -10.53 17.03 -8.08
CA SER A 705 -9.32 17.22 -8.89
C SER A 705 -8.61 18.48 -8.45
N PHE A 706 -7.29 18.46 -8.45
CA PHE A 706 -6.51 19.70 -8.34
C PHE A 706 -5.21 19.63 -9.15
N SER A 707 -4.70 20.81 -9.50
CA SER A 707 -3.35 21.03 -9.98
C SER A 707 -2.68 22.13 -9.18
N LEU A 708 -1.37 22.00 -8.97
CA LEU A 708 -0.52 22.95 -8.25
C LEU A 708 0.77 23.14 -9.04
N ARG A 709 1.19 24.39 -9.24
CA ARG A 709 2.45 24.72 -9.87
C ARG A 709 3.03 26.01 -9.31
N THR A 710 4.30 26.00 -8.97
CA THR A 710 5.07 27.20 -8.65
C THR A 710 5.78 27.70 -9.91
N ASN A 711 5.74 29.00 -10.14
CA ASN A 711 6.52 29.64 -11.17
C ASN A 711 7.61 30.52 -10.52
N PRO A 712 8.87 30.07 -10.53
CA PRO A 712 9.97 30.82 -9.93
C PRO A 712 10.20 32.18 -10.58
N GLU A 713 10.01 32.30 -11.90
CA GLU A 713 10.25 33.54 -12.66
C GLU A 713 9.27 34.65 -12.29
N SER A 714 7.96 34.32 -12.20
CA SER A 714 6.92 35.25 -11.78
C SER A 714 6.74 35.33 -10.27
N ARG A 715 7.55 34.58 -9.51
CA ARG A 715 7.46 34.45 -8.05
C ARG A 715 6.03 34.20 -7.58
N SER A 716 5.38 33.24 -8.20
CA SER A 716 3.98 32.93 -7.92
C SER A 716 3.75 31.43 -7.76
N VAL A 717 2.75 31.08 -6.99
CA VAL A 717 2.21 29.71 -6.90
C VAL A 717 0.74 29.76 -7.32
N VAL A 718 0.36 28.85 -8.22
CA VAL A 718 -1.01 28.74 -8.74
C VAL A 718 -1.53 27.34 -8.49
N ALA A 719 -2.73 27.25 -7.92
CA ALA A 719 -3.45 26.00 -7.82
C ALA A 719 -4.89 26.14 -8.32
N ASN A 720 -5.38 25.09 -8.98
CA ASN A 720 -6.76 25.01 -9.44
C ASN A 720 -7.41 23.79 -8.80
N VAL A 721 -8.60 23.96 -8.21
CA VAL A 721 -9.37 22.88 -7.59
C VAL A 721 -10.72 22.77 -8.26
N ALA A 722 -11.17 21.54 -8.52
CA ALA A 722 -12.50 21.24 -9.03
C ALA A 722 -13.16 20.12 -8.22
N LEU A 723 -14.38 20.38 -7.76
CA LEU A 723 -15.25 19.46 -7.03
C LEU A 723 -16.42 18.99 -7.91
N ALA A 724 -16.56 17.70 -8.14
CA ALA A 724 -17.60 17.12 -9.01
C ALA A 724 -18.53 16.21 -8.20
N GLY A 725 -19.23 16.74 -7.22
CA GLY A 725 -20.19 16.02 -6.40
C GLY A 725 -21.50 16.77 -6.19
N THR A 726 -22.53 16.09 -5.72
CA THR A 726 -23.80 16.73 -5.33
C THR A 726 -23.70 17.44 -3.99
N LYS A 727 -22.93 16.86 -3.07
CA LYS A 727 -22.56 17.46 -1.78
C LYS A 727 -21.19 18.17 -1.90
N LEU A 728 -20.90 19.07 -1.00
CA LEU A 728 -19.63 19.76 -0.93
C LEU A 728 -19.08 19.69 0.50
N PRO A 729 -17.76 19.65 0.70
CA PRO A 729 -17.19 19.89 2.02
C PRO A 729 -17.53 21.31 2.47
N ARG A 730 -17.57 21.55 3.76
CA ARG A 730 -17.74 22.89 4.32
C ARG A 730 -16.56 23.78 3.94
N GLU A 731 -15.38 23.24 4.04
CA GLU A 731 -14.12 23.94 3.81
C GLU A 731 -13.14 23.08 2.99
N LEU A 732 -12.30 23.75 2.21
CA LEU A 732 -11.08 23.21 1.65
C LEU A 732 -9.90 23.82 2.41
N HIS A 733 -8.99 22.99 2.85
CA HIS A 733 -7.70 23.39 3.41
C HIS A 733 -6.60 23.05 2.40
N PHE A 734 -6.16 24.05 1.65
CA PHE A 734 -5.12 23.88 0.62
C PHE A 734 -3.76 24.32 1.19
N LYS A 735 -2.83 23.38 1.33
CA LYS A 735 -1.52 23.64 1.93
C LYS A 735 -0.49 24.00 0.86
N LEU A 736 0.11 25.17 0.97
CA LEU A 736 1.16 25.70 0.10
C LEU A 736 2.52 25.47 0.77
N ARG A 737 2.97 24.24 0.83
CA ARG A 737 4.17 23.85 1.55
C ARG A 737 5.44 24.16 0.74
N LEU A 738 5.73 25.46 0.58
CA LEU A 738 6.91 25.95 -0.14
C LEU A 738 8.22 25.70 0.63
N PRO A 739 9.39 25.68 -0.06
CA PRO A 739 10.70 25.72 0.58
C PRO A 739 10.80 26.86 1.61
N LYS A 740 11.53 26.62 2.71
CA LYS A 740 11.58 27.55 3.88
C LYS A 740 11.99 28.99 3.52
N GLN A 741 12.80 29.17 2.47
CA GLN A 741 13.21 30.47 1.97
C GLN A 741 12.14 31.20 1.13
N MET A 742 11.06 30.53 0.75
CA MET A 742 9.97 31.07 -0.05
C MET A 742 8.75 31.33 0.83
N ILE A 743 8.35 32.58 0.99
CA ILE A 743 7.21 32.96 1.83
C ILE A 743 6.08 33.46 0.95
N VAL A 744 4.86 32.99 1.17
CA VAL A 744 3.67 33.54 0.51
C VAL A 744 3.28 34.82 1.23
N GLU A 745 3.42 35.96 0.55
CA GLU A 745 3.05 37.27 1.09
C GLU A 745 1.56 37.57 0.97
N ARG A 746 0.99 37.20 -0.16
CA ARG A 746 -0.42 37.42 -0.47
C ARG A 746 -1.01 36.19 -1.13
N VAL A 747 -2.22 35.89 -0.79
CA VAL A 747 -2.98 34.84 -1.46
C VAL A 747 -4.37 35.35 -1.84
N THR A 748 -4.83 34.94 -3.01
CA THR A 748 -6.20 35.18 -3.46
C THR A 748 -6.87 33.87 -3.83
N VAL A 749 -8.19 33.81 -3.65
CA VAL A 749 -9.04 32.72 -4.10
C VAL A 749 -10.11 33.31 -5.03
N ASN A 750 -10.13 32.85 -6.28
CA ASN A 750 -11.00 33.42 -7.33
C ASN A 750 -10.88 34.95 -7.42
N GLY A 751 -9.65 35.48 -7.36
CA GLY A 751 -9.34 36.91 -7.40
C GLY A 751 -9.64 37.71 -6.13
N LYS A 752 -10.22 37.10 -5.09
CA LYS A 752 -10.50 37.76 -3.80
C LYS A 752 -9.39 37.45 -2.79
N PRO A 753 -8.97 38.44 -1.98
CA PRO A 753 -8.00 38.22 -0.92
C PRO A 753 -8.43 37.09 0.02
N ALA A 754 -7.48 36.24 0.40
CA ALA A 754 -7.69 35.17 1.36
C ALA A 754 -6.60 35.19 2.44
N THR A 755 -6.85 34.55 3.56
CA THR A 755 -5.91 34.48 4.69
C THR A 755 -5.18 33.13 4.69
N LEU A 756 -3.92 33.16 5.12
CA LEU A 756 -3.13 31.98 5.43
C LEU A 756 -3.32 31.60 6.90
N ALA A 757 -3.52 30.32 7.13
CA ALA A 757 -3.69 29.70 8.44
C ALA A 757 -2.67 28.57 8.66
N GLY A 758 -2.81 27.84 9.77
CA GLY A 758 -1.92 26.76 10.15
C GLY A 758 -0.68 27.24 10.92
N VAL A 759 0.02 26.30 11.55
CA VAL A 759 1.19 26.58 12.40
C VAL A 759 2.30 27.32 11.64
N HIS A 760 2.42 27.06 10.35
CA HIS A 760 3.44 27.66 9.48
C HIS A 760 2.91 28.79 8.59
N GLY A 761 1.63 29.18 8.71
CA GLY A 761 1.04 30.20 7.86
C GLY A 761 1.05 29.83 6.36
N ASP A 762 0.91 28.54 6.04
CA ASP A 762 1.04 27.99 4.69
C ASP A 762 -0.25 27.31 4.18
N THR A 763 -1.35 27.41 4.92
CA THR A 763 -2.62 26.77 4.59
C THR A 763 -3.67 27.82 4.21
N VAL A 764 -4.20 27.72 3.00
CA VAL A 764 -5.34 28.55 2.55
C VAL A 764 -6.63 27.85 2.96
N VAL A 765 -7.41 28.49 3.83
CA VAL A 765 -8.73 28.01 4.26
C VAL A 765 -9.80 28.62 3.37
N ILE A 766 -10.56 27.78 2.69
CA ILE A 766 -11.54 28.19 1.67
C ILE A 766 -12.91 27.64 2.04
N PRO A 767 -13.84 28.47 2.55
CA PRO A 767 -15.25 28.07 2.66
C PRO A 767 -15.80 27.79 1.25
N THR A 768 -16.43 26.64 1.05
CA THR A 768 -16.91 26.29 -0.30
C THR A 768 -18.11 27.12 -0.72
N ALA A 769 -19.01 27.43 0.22
CA ALA A 769 -20.17 28.31 0.00
C ALA A 769 -20.93 28.03 -1.31
N GLY A 770 -21.01 26.74 -1.72
CA GLY A 770 -21.65 26.31 -2.96
C GLY A 770 -20.77 26.36 -4.21
N ALA A 771 -19.60 26.95 -4.16
CA ALA A 771 -18.66 26.98 -5.29
C ALA A 771 -17.99 25.59 -5.50
N ARG A 772 -17.73 25.27 -6.76
CA ARG A 772 -17.15 23.99 -7.16
C ARG A 772 -15.78 24.11 -7.85
N LYS A 773 -15.38 25.33 -8.17
CA LYS A 773 -14.09 25.61 -8.81
C LYS A 773 -13.40 26.74 -8.04
N PHE A 774 -12.13 26.54 -7.78
CA PHE A 774 -11.33 27.51 -7.02
C PHE A 774 -9.97 27.65 -7.73
N GLU A 775 -9.61 28.92 -8.01
CA GLU A 775 -8.27 29.31 -8.42
C GLU A 775 -7.59 29.97 -7.23
N ILE A 776 -6.49 29.43 -6.81
CA ILE A 776 -5.68 29.90 -5.69
C ILE A 776 -4.39 30.48 -6.29
N MET A 777 -4.13 31.78 -6.03
CA MET A 777 -2.92 32.44 -6.49
C MET A 777 -2.16 33.02 -5.30
N GLY A 778 -0.93 32.58 -5.12
CA GLY A 778 -0.03 33.10 -4.09
C GLY A 778 1.12 33.90 -4.69
N GLN A 779 1.40 35.10 -4.16
CA GLN A 779 2.59 35.88 -4.45
C GLN A 779 3.71 35.46 -3.50
N ILE A 780 4.88 35.14 -4.02
CA ILE A 780 6.01 34.64 -3.24
C ILE A 780 7.06 35.73 -3.08
N ARG A 781 7.59 35.86 -1.86
CA ARG A 781 8.84 36.54 -1.57
C ARG A 781 9.92 35.48 -1.30
N SER A 782 11.06 35.63 -1.96
CA SER A 782 12.29 34.86 -1.74
C SER A 782 13.20 35.60 -0.76
#